data_f33d1f0c9a5835d2cc85d3d90f55d0bc
#
_entry.id   f33d1f0c9a5835d2cc85d3d90f55d0bc
#
_cell.length_a   1.000
_cell.length_b   1.000
_cell.length_c   1.000
_cell.angle_alpha   90.00
_cell.angle_beta   90.00
_cell.angle_gamma   90.00
#
_symmetry.space_group_name_H-M   'P 1'
#
loop_
_entity.id
_entity.type
_entity.pdbx_description
1 polymer ?
#
loop_
_entity_poly.entity_id
_entity_poly.type
_entity_poly.pdbx_seq_one_letter_code
_entity_poly.pdbx_strand_id
1 'polypeptide(L)'
;MRNDMQRPRSNENQNAAATTRWIANAAVASLPVLAYFLGGATQKWEEGVVITFLALYLLARPPRFSLGALTNLVLLTLFILAAVAFLPASWFFQPEWRAALVNDLRIQLPSTLTPQPWITLTYLLSFAAGLSWLYVVSTQDLELREVRFQLRLFTSGIALLAAISIAFYSAHTTLAFWHNERNFGPFQNRNQTGDLFGLAGIMILACAQDDLRRGRKWWIVWILALVVIVVATILSLSRSGIGILFVGSAFWLGAFAFRQRSPSALALGVSFLLLLLTALLLFDGQIFERFRLRDFRSASISTDFWWRIFHDTFRLIRNSPWCGIGFGNFESIFAIFRGASPGDRRALHPESDWLWLWTELGWPAVVLTIVGIALLVNRVFPLRVGTNQGYRLAALIAALLFAIHGIVDVSGHQVGTAFAVVFLLGLSRHRPLSLNTSQWMSILFRVVGLVLLGTSLASVVAARGEKLLPGSVGVSSAKRLSAVTDREGNFSETIALTTRALRWAPLDWQLYLTRAVAEVELRETANAIDDFRRARFLEPIACEVPLAEGNAWLPYRPMLAVAAWREALRRAGPLRPEVYASMLSDASLTSPEVSPILEEIGLSEHDLALPYLRRVSDASFNRALAQLLRNDPNLHSFSETEKLALFALWSERGDSEEISRVVVQRADWLRYAWLGMAKYKASKGDFRAAYELTQRYGEPVAVPRVARNLSLQDLENRFHAAPDSYGIGYELYRAQMQNGRVDEALLTARHFSERPNSPAYFHFLEAQCWAEKQNWERAWNAWQAFQSTQVRATK
;
A
#
# COMPACT_ATOMS: atom_id res chain seq x y z
N MET A 1 -20.53 73.26 -20.32
CA MET A 1 -19.35 72.39 -20.50
C MET A 1 -18.79 71.93 -19.14
N ARG A 2 -19.39 70.96 -18.50
CA ARG A 2 -18.83 70.32 -17.26
C ARG A 2 -19.70 69.11 -16.88
N ASN A 3 -19.67 68.03 -17.69
CA ASN A 3 -20.35 66.77 -17.26
C ASN A 3 -19.88 65.46 -17.92
N ASP A 4 -18.74 65.45 -18.63
CA ASP A 4 -18.37 64.28 -19.41
C ASP A 4 -17.04 63.56 -19.02
N MET A 5 -16.48 63.78 -17.81
CA MET A 5 -15.19 63.17 -17.44
C MET A 5 -15.22 62.21 -16.22
N GLN A 6 -16.38 61.71 -15.78
CA GLN A 6 -16.44 60.82 -14.62
C GLN A 6 -16.91 59.38 -14.90
N ARG A 7 -17.23 58.97 -16.14
CA ARG A 7 -17.77 57.67 -16.46
C ARG A 7 -16.75 56.51 -16.70
N PRO A 8 -15.50 56.72 -17.15
CA PRO A 8 -14.61 55.59 -17.41
C PRO A 8 -14.08 54.88 -16.16
N ARG A 9 -13.73 55.63 -15.10
CA ARG A 9 -13.13 55.06 -13.88
C ARG A 9 -14.03 54.12 -13.08
N SER A 10 -15.34 54.26 -13.13
CA SER A 10 -16.28 53.39 -12.41
C SER A 10 -16.40 51.99 -13.03
N ASN A 11 -16.34 51.88 -14.37
CA ASN A 11 -16.42 50.60 -15.08
C ASN A 11 -15.13 49.77 -14.97
N GLU A 12 -13.96 50.40 -15.03
CA GLU A 12 -12.68 49.73 -14.86
C GLU A 12 -12.52 49.16 -13.44
N ASN A 13 -12.91 49.91 -12.40
CA ASN A 13 -12.89 49.44 -11.03
C ASN A 13 -13.88 48.29 -10.77
N GLN A 14 -15.05 48.31 -11.42
CA GLN A 14 -16.00 47.21 -11.33
C GLN A 14 -15.51 45.97 -12.06
N ASN A 15 -14.91 46.11 -13.23
CA ASN A 15 -14.31 44.98 -13.96
C ASN A 15 -13.11 44.38 -13.21
N ALA A 16 -12.23 45.21 -12.63
CA ALA A 16 -11.10 44.74 -11.81
C ALA A 16 -11.58 44.01 -10.56
N ALA A 17 -12.61 44.47 -9.88
CA ALA A 17 -13.21 43.83 -8.73
C ALA A 17 -13.85 42.45 -9.10
N ALA A 18 -14.56 42.41 -10.24
CA ALA A 18 -15.14 41.17 -10.75
C ALA A 18 -14.06 40.15 -11.11
N THR A 19 -13.02 40.54 -11.83
CA THR A 19 -11.88 39.70 -12.19
C THR A 19 -11.19 39.14 -10.95
N THR A 20 -10.92 39.96 -9.95
CA THR A 20 -10.30 39.57 -8.69
C THR A 20 -11.17 38.56 -7.90
N ARG A 21 -12.48 38.67 -7.97
CA ARG A 21 -13.44 37.75 -7.37
C ARG A 21 -13.41 36.38 -8.06
N TRP A 22 -13.35 36.34 -9.39
CA TRP A 22 -13.24 35.09 -10.15
C TRP A 22 -11.92 34.37 -9.91
N ILE A 23 -10.80 35.08 -9.84
CA ILE A 23 -9.50 34.50 -9.50
C ILE A 23 -9.55 33.86 -8.11
N ALA A 24 -10.14 34.51 -7.13
CA ALA A 24 -10.26 33.94 -5.77
C ALA A 24 -11.14 32.70 -5.75
N ASN A 25 -12.24 32.68 -6.50
CA ASN A 25 -13.11 31.50 -6.62
C ASN A 25 -12.39 30.33 -7.31
N ALA A 26 -11.58 30.64 -8.34
CA ALA A 26 -10.75 29.62 -9.00
C ALA A 26 -9.68 29.05 -8.04
N ALA A 27 -8.99 29.92 -7.28
CA ALA A 27 -7.98 29.49 -6.32
C ALA A 27 -8.55 28.55 -5.26
N VAL A 28 -9.72 28.87 -4.69
CA VAL A 28 -10.40 28.02 -3.71
C VAL A 28 -10.78 26.67 -4.32
N ALA A 29 -11.36 26.63 -5.50
CA ALA A 29 -11.77 25.38 -6.15
C ALA A 29 -10.59 24.51 -6.61
N SER A 30 -9.46 25.13 -6.95
CA SER A 30 -8.27 24.43 -7.43
C SER A 30 -7.39 23.88 -6.30
N LEU A 31 -7.50 24.40 -5.08
CA LEU A 31 -6.64 23.99 -3.98
C LEU A 31 -6.79 22.50 -3.62
N PRO A 32 -7.99 21.90 -3.48
CA PRO A 32 -8.14 20.46 -3.31
C PRO A 32 -7.62 19.67 -4.52
N VAL A 33 -7.84 20.18 -5.75
CA VAL A 33 -7.34 19.51 -6.98
C VAL A 33 -5.81 19.48 -7.00
N LEU A 34 -5.16 20.58 -6.59
CA LEU A 34 -3.72 20.65 -6.43
C LEU A 34 -3.20 19.64 -5.39
N ALA A 35 -3.87 19.55 -4.23
CA ALA A 35 -3.51 18.58 -3.21
C ALA A 35 -3.56 17.14 -3.73
N TYR A 36 -4.57 16.84 -4.54
CA TYR A 36 -4.68 15.53 -5.19
C TYR A 36 -3.61 15.28 -6.24
N PHE A 37 -3.35 16.26 -7.09
CA PHE A 37 -2.30 16.16 -8.11
C PHE A 37 -0.93 15.91 -7.48
N LEU A 38 -0.67 16.48 -6.30
CA LEU A 38 0.54 16.27 -5.50
C LEU A 38 0.48 14.96 -4.66
N GLY A 39 -0.11 13.89 -5.15
CA GLY A 39 -0.12 12.61 -4.43
C GLY A 39 -1.02 12.58 -3.18
N GLY A 40 -2.00 13.48 -3.09
CA GLY A 40 -2.87 13.64 -1.94
C GLY A 40 -2.26 14.46 -0.80
N ALA A 41 -1.12 15.10 -1.03
CA ALA A 41 -0.33 15.80 0.00
C ALA A 41 0.03 14.87 1.18
N THR A 42 0.39 13.63 0.86
CA THR A 42 0.74 12.61 1.85
C THR A 42 2.14 12.82 2.41
N GLN A 43 3.05 13.32 1.59
CA GLN A 43 4.38 13.71 2.03
C GLN A 43 4.39 15.11 2.63
N LYS A 44 5.21 15.34 3.65
CA LYS A 44 5.23 16.64 4.36
C LYS A 44 5.65 17.84 3.48
N TRP A 45 6.42 17.64 2.43
CA TRP A 45 6.73 18.71 1.48
C TRP A 45 5.54 19.05 0.57
N GLU A 46 4.77 18.05 0.16
CA GLU A 46 3.55 18.21 -0.64
C GLU A 46 2.48 18.95 0.17
N GLU A 47 2.29 18.52 1.41
CA GLU A 47 1.44 19.20 2.38
C GLU A 47 1.90 20.66 2.58
N GLY A 48 3.21 20.89 2.73
CA GLY A 48 3.80 22.22 2.81
C GLY A 48 3.46 23.11 1.62
N VAL A 49 3.48 22.59 0.40
CA VAL A 49 3.07 23.34 -0.81
C VAL A 49 1.60 23.73 -0.72
N VAL A 50 0.70 22.79 -0.41
CA VAL A 50 -0.75 23.05 -0.31
C VAL A 50 -1.06 24.08 0.76
N ILE A 51 -0.43 23.93 1.95
CA ILE A 51 -0.60 24.90 3.05
C ILE A 51 -0.04 26.28 2.68
N THR A 52 1.06 26.36 1.92
CA THR A 52 1.60 27.62 1.41
C THR A 52 0.56 28.37 0.56
N PHE A 53 -0.11 27.71 -0.37
CA PHE A 53 -1.19 28.34 -1.16
C PHE A 53 -2.36 28.77 -0.29
N LEU A 54 -2.77 27.95 0.68
CA LEU A 54 -3.80 28.36 1.64
C LEU A 54 -3.38 29.59 2.46
N ALA A 55 -2.14 29.62 2.95
CA ALA A 55 -1.60 30.72 3.72
C ALA A 55 -1.58 32.03 2.93
N LEU A 56 -1.13 31.97 1.68
CA LEU A 56 -1.18 33.14 0.77
C LEU A 56 -2.62 33.62 0.54
N TYR A 57 -3.57 32.69 0.41
CA TYR A 57 -4.99 33.05 0.30
C TYR A 57 -5.50 33.73 1.56
N LEU A 58 -5.17 33.23 2.76
CA LEU A 58 -5.57 33.81 4.06
C LEU A 58 -5.00 35.23 4.24
N LEU A 59 -3.79 35.49 3.79
CA LEU A 59 -3.16 36.83 3.83
C LEU A 59 -3.86 37.79 2.89
N ALA A 60 -4.17 37.36 1.67
CA ALA A 60 -4.79 38.20 0.64
C ALA A 60 -6.29 38.40 0.89
N ARG A 61 -7.01 37.32 1.29
CA ARG A 61 -8.46 37.33 1.43
C ARG A 61 -8.92 36.55 2.69
N PRO A 62 -8.64 37.11 3.88
CA PRO A 62 -9.00 36.45 5.13
C PRO A 62 -10.52 36.35 5.29
N PRO A 63 -11.03 35.29 5.94
CA PRO A 63 -12.42 35.20 6.35
C PRO A 63 -12.87 36.42 7.16
N ARG A 64 -14.05 36.96 6.83
CA ARG A 64 -14.63 38.13 7.48
C ARG A 64 -15.89 37.81 8.27
N PHE A 65 -16.53 36.70 7.94
CA PHE A 65 -17.80 36.28 8.54
C PHE A 65 -17.56 35.18 9.57
N SER A 66 -18.42 35.17 10.59
CA SER A 66 -18.39 34.17 11.64
C SER A 66 -19.25 32.95 11.29
N LEU A 67 -18.79 31.78 11.68
CA LEU A 67 -19.60 30.55 11.62
C LEU A 67 -20.68 30.49 12.75
N GLY A 68 -20.81 31.55 13.56
CA GLY A 68 -21.70 31.61 14.72
C GLY A 68 -21.07 31.05 15.99
N ALA A 69 -21.58 31.56 17.13
CA ALA A 69 -20.93 31.34 18.43
C ALA A 69 -20.72 29.86 18.78
N LEU A 70 -21.74 29.01 18.61
CA LEU A 70 -21.65 27.58 18.96
C LEU A 70 -20.64 26.81 18.07
N THR A 71 -20.65 27.07 16.75
CA THR A 71 -19.68 26.42 15.85
C THR A 71 -18.28 26.89 16.17
N ASN A 72 -18.07 28.18 16.41
CA ASN A 72 -16.77 28.73 16.76
C ASN A 72 -16.26 28.15 18.09
N LEU A 73 -17.15 28.00 19.09
CA LEU A 73 -16.82 27.38 20.38
C LEU A 73 -16.36 25.93 20.18
N VAL A 74 -17.08 25.15 19.40
CA VAL A 74 -16.71 23.74 19.11
C VAL A 74 -15.34 23.67 18.43
N LEU A 75 -15.09 24.47 17.38
CA LEU A 75 -13.81 24.48 16.67
C LEU A 75 -12.66 24.97 17.55
N LEU A 76 -12.89 26.00 18.36
CA LEU A 76 -11.90 26.49 19.32
C LEU A 76 -11.58 25.45 20.37
N THR A 77 -12.61 24.77 20.91
CA THR A 77 -12.41 23.70 21.91
C THR A 77 -11.66 22.51 21.33
N LEU A 78 -11.93 22.12 20.07
CA LEU A 78 -11.14 21.11 19.37
C LEU A 78 -9.67 21.51 19.23
N PHE A 79 -9.39 22.76 18.88
CA PHE A 79 -8.03 23.27 18.79
C PHE A 79 -7.33 23.31 20.16
N ILE A 80 -8.04 23.75 21.20
CA ILE A 80 -7.52 23.74 22.59
C ILE A 80 -7.22 22.31 23.05
N LEU A 81 -8.13 21.34 22.77
CA LEU A 81 -7.88 19.94 23.09
C LEU A 81 -6.61 19.39 22.42
N ALA A 82 -6.39 19.75 21.16
CA ALA A 82 -5.16 19.37 20.47
C ALA A 82 -3.92 20.02 21.13
N ALA A 83 -4.04 21.25 21.65
CA ALA A 83 -2.97 21.95 22.33
C ALA A 83 -2.73 21.44 23.78
N VAL A 84 -3.68 20.74 24.40
CA VAL A 84 -3.52 20.10 25.74
C VAL A 84 -2.32 19.16 25.77
N ALA A 85 -1.95 18.57 24.63
CA ALA A 85 -0.76 17.72 24.51
C ALA A 85 0.56 18.40 24.95
N PHE A 86 0.62 19.73 24.97
CA PHE A 86 1.81 20.49 25.41
C PHE A 86 1.84 20.82 26.89
N LEU A 87 0.77 20.49 27.64
CA LEU A 87 0.73 20.68 29.08
C LEU A 87 1.61 19.65 29.80
N PRO A 88 2.00 19.92 31.08
CA PRO A 88 2.82 18.99 31.84
C PRO A 88 2.19 17.60 31.98
N ALA A 89 2.95 16.57 31.68
CA ALA A 89 2.49 15.19 31.77
C ALA A 89 2.03 14.81 33.19
N SER A 90 2.63 15.41 34.22
CA SER A 90 2.30 15.20 35.65
C SER A 90 0.86 15.57 36.01
N TRP A 91 0.16 16.33 35.19
CA TRP A 91 -1.25 16.70 35.39
C TRP A 91 -2.24 15.59 34.97
N PHE A 92 -1.74 14.57 34.28
CA PHE A 92 -2.57 13.53 33.68
C PHE A 92 -2.18 12.14 34.19
N PHE A 93 -3.01 11.18 33.91
CA PHE A 93 -2.67 9.77 34.12
C PHE A 93 -1.36 9.42 33.40
N GLN A 94 -0.44 8.79 34.11
CA GLN A 94 0.84 8.35 33.58
C GLN A 94 0.74 6.88 33.14
N PRO A 95 0.78 6.61 31.84
CA PRO A 95 0.69 5.24 31.32
C PRO A 95 1.98 4.46 31.63
N GLU A 96 1.84 3.15 31.85
CA GLU A 96 2.97 2.24 32.15
C GLU A 96 4.06 2.26 31.09
N TRP A 97 3.69 2.33 29.81
CA TRP A 97 4.66 2.39 28.72
C TRP A 97 5.60 3.60 28.85
N ARG A 98 5.08 4.74 29.34
CA ARG A 98 5.88 5.95 29.53
C ARG A 98 6.87 5.76 30.68
N ALA A 99 6.46 5.13 31.76
CA ALA A 99 7.32 4.80 32.88
C ALA A 99 8.45 3.84 32.45
N ALA A 100 8.12 2.81 31.67
CA ALA A 100 9.09 1.85 31.14
C ALA A 100 10.14 2.53 30.24
N LEU A 101 9.72 3.45 29.38
CA LEU A 101 10.65 4.21 28.51
C LEU A 101 11.67 5.03 29.33
N VAL A 102 11.22 5.67 30.41
CA VAL A 102 12.09 6.51 31.23
C VAL A 102 12.95 5.68 32.19
N ASN A 103 12.33 4.75 32.92
CA ASN A 103 13.00 4.03 34.02
C ASN A 103 13.87 2.86 33.50
N ASP A 104 13.36 2.08 32.58
CA ASP A 104 14.01 0.83 32.12
C ASP A 104 14.95 1.09 30.94
N LEU A 105 14.55 1.99 30.03
CA LEU A 105 15.30 2.27 28.79
C LEU A 105 16.08 3.58 28.83
N ARG A 106 15.92 4.38 29.90
CA ARG A 106 16.59 5.68 30.08
C ARG A 106 16.41 6.61 28.87
N ILE A 107 15.24 6.57 28.23
CA ILE A 107 14.90 7.51 27.18
C ILE A 107 14.48 8.83 27.81
N GLN A 108 15.13 9.92 27.41
CA GLN A 108 14.79 11.26 27.89
C GLN A 108 13.52 11.74 27.19
N LEU A 109 12.39 11.65 27.87
CA LEU A 109 11.14 12.22 27.40
C LEU A 109 10.95 13.65 27.89
N PRO A 110 10.33 14.53 27.06
CA PRO A 110 9.92 15.86 27.50
C PRO A 110 8.92 15.79 28.67
N SER A 111 8.87 16.87 29.45
CA SER A 111 7.90 16.99 30.55
C SER A 111 6.45 17.16 30.11
N THR A 112 6.21 17.36 28.82
CA THR A 112 4.88 17.51 28.22
C THR A 112 4.14 16.19 28.14
N LEU A 113 2.79 16.24 28.06
CA LEU A 113 1.94 15.07 27.86
C LEU A 113 2.34 14.31 26.59
N THR A 114 2.49 15.03 25.48
CA THR A 114 3.06 14.42 24.26
C THR A 114 4.52 14.05 24.48
N PRO A 115 4.95 12.83 24.12
CA PRO A 115 6.36 12.44 24.20
C PRO A 115 7.21 13.05 23.08
N GLN A 116 6.59 13.60 22.03
CA GLN A 116 7.26 14.13 20.84
C GLN A 116 6.69 15.53 20.45
N PRO A 117 6.99 16.59 21.22
CA PRO A 117 6.37 17.91 21.04
C PRO A 117 6.55 18.49 19.63
N TRP A 118 7.71 18.30 19.03
CA TRP A 118 7.98 18.82 17.67
C TRP A 118 7.17 18.12 16.58
N ILE A 119 6.95 16.82 16.73
CA ILE A 119 6.07 16.06 15.85
C ILE A 119 4.62 16.54 16.04
N THR A 120 4.18 16.60 17.30
CA THR A 120 2.82 17.08 17.64
C THR A 120 2.58 18.51 17.15
N LEU A 121 3.57 19.40 17.23
CA LEU A 121 3.46 20.76 16.69
C LEU A 121 3.25 20.76 15.17
N THR A 122 3.98 19.91 14.44
CA THR A 122 3.81 19.79 12.99
C THR A 122 2.36 19.40 12.63
N TYR A 123 1.79 18.40 13.30
CA TYR A 123 0.41 17.97 13.06
C TYR A 123 -0.63 18.98 13.57
N LEU A 124 -0.35 19.70 14.66
CA LEU A 124 -1.21 20.79 15.14
C LEU A 124 -1.31 21.93 14.12
N LEU A 125 -0.22 22.27 13.44
CA LEU A 125 -0.21 23.26 12.36
C LEU A 125 -1.00 22.79 11.15
N SER A 126 -0.89 21.52 10.77
CA SER A 126 -1.73 20.91 9.73
C SER A 126 -3.22 20.96 10.10
N PHE A 127 -3.55 20.68 11.36
CA PHE A 127 -4.91 20.78 11.87
C PHE A 127 -5.43 22.24 11.86
N ALA A 128 -4.61 23.21 12.25
CA ALA A 128 -4.93 24.63 12.14
C ALA A 128 -5.18 25.06 10.68
N ALA A 129 -4.40 24.52 9.72
CA ALA A 129 -4.64 24.72 8.30
C ALA A 129 -6.00 24.14 7.86
N GLY A 130 -6.35 22.91 8.32
CA GLY A 130 -7.66 22.29 8.07
C GLY A 130 -8.83 23.13 8.61
N LEU A 131 -8.73 23.61 9.84
CA LEU A 131 -9.74 24.52 10.44
C LEU A 131 -9.83 25.85 9.68
N SER A 132 -8.70 26.40 9.26
CA SER A 132 -8.66 27.62 8.46
C SER A 132 -9.30 27.40 7.09
N TRP A 133 -9.04 26.24 6.48
CA TRP A 133 -9.69 25.85 5.23
C TRP A 133 -11.21 25.74 5.36
N LEU A 134 -11.69 25.09 6.44
CA LEU A 134 -13.11 25.03 6.75
C LEU A 134 -13.74 26.44 6.85
N TYR A 135 -13.04 27.37 7.49
CA TYR A 135 -13.46 28.75 7.58
C TYR A 135 -13.49 29.43 6.19
N VAL A 136 -12.41 29.31 5.41
CA VAL A 136 -12.34 29.87 4.06
C VAL A 136 -13.54 29.44 3.23
N VAL A 137 -13.79 28.12 3.15
CA VAL A 137 -14.86 27.60 2.28
C VAL A 137 -16.25 27.92 2.84
N SER A 138 -16.44 27.78 4.15
CA SER A 138 -17.76 27.93 4.78
C SER A 138 -18.19 29.39 4.97
N THR A 139 -17.28 30.38 4.86
CA THR A 139 -17.61 31.79 5.09
C THR A 139 -17.59 32.64 3.83
N GLN A 140 -17.40 32.04 2.64
CA GLN A 140 -17.50 32.77 1.39
C GLN A 140 -18.91 33.34 1.17
N ASP A 141 -18.97 34.59 0.77
CA ASP A 141 -20.20 35.19 0.26
C ASP A 141 -20.29 34.94 -1.25
N LEU A 142 -20.92 33.84 -1.64
CA LEU A 142 -20.98 33.36 -2.99
C LEU A 142 -22.37 33.50 -3.59
N GLU A 143 -22.40 34.06 -4.79
CA GLU A 143 -23.56 33.97 -5.66
C GLU A 143 -23.73 32.56 -6.20
N LEU A 144 -24.97 32.26 -6.60
CA LEU A 144 -25.29 30.95 -7.20
C LEU A 144 -24.40 30.58 -8.40
N ARG A 145 -24.02 31.56 -9.20
CA ARG A 145 -23.13 31.42 -10.35
C ARG A 145 -21.72 31.01 -9.94
N GLU A 146 -21.23 31.55 -8.85
CA GLU A 146 -19.91 31.27 -8.31
C GLU A 146 -19.83 29.91 -7.65
N VAL A 147 -20.85 29.51 -6.88
CA VAL A 147 -20.93 28.14 -6.33
C VAL A 147 -20.88 27.11 -7.45
N ARG A 148 -21.64 27.30 -8.53
CA ARG A 148 -21.58 26.42 -9.70
C ARG A 148 -20.21 26.41 -10.36
N PHE A 149 -19.60 27.56 -10.49
CA PHE A 149 -18.26 27.67 -11.06
C PHE A 149 -17.25 26.88 -10.24
N GLN A 150 -17.22 27.07 -8.91
CA GLN A 150 -16.30 26.37 -8.03
C GLN A 150 -16.52 24.85 -8.09
N LEU A 151 -17.75 24.37 -8.01
CA LEU A 151 -18.07 22.95 -8.06
C LEU A 151 -17.72 22.33 -9.41
N ARG A 152 -18.01 23.03 -10.52
CA ARG A 152 -17.66 22.55 -11.87
C ARG A 152 -16.16 22.52 -12.08
N LEU A 153 -15.43 23.54 -11.62
CA LEU A 153 -13.96 23.57 -11.72
C LEU A 153 -13.32 22.43 -10.94
N PHE A 154 -13.74 22.23 -9.69
CA PHE A 154 -13.30 21.10 -8.87
C PHE A 154 -13.60 19.76 -9.56
N THR A 155 -14.85 19.55 -9.98
CA THR A 155 -15.29 18.27 -10.59
C THR A 155 -14.55 17.99 -11.91
N SER A 156 -14.35 19.04 -12.75
CA SER A 156 -13.57 18.91 -13.98
C SER A 156 -12.10 18.60 -13.71
N GLY A 157 -11.52 19.21 -12.67
CA GLY A 157 -10.14 18.94 -12.24
C GLY A 157 -9.94 17.49 -11.82
N ILE A 158 -10.90 16.92 -11.07
CA ILE A 158 -10.84 15.50 -10.67
C ILE A 158 -11.06 14.57 -11.86
N ALA A 159 -11.98 14.90 -12.78
CA ALA A 159 -12.19 14.11 -13.99
C ALA A 159 -10.93 14.11 -14.89
N LEU A 160 -10.25 15.26 -15.00
CA LEU A 160 -8.97 15.35 -15.70
C LEU A 160 -7.89 14.52 -15.02
N LEU A 161 -7.80 14.56 -13.69
CA LEU A 161 -6.87 13.74 -12.92
C LEU A 161 -7.13 12.24 -13.11
N ALA A 162 -8.39 11.83 -13.18
CA ALA A 162 -8.76 10.45 -13.49
C ALA A 162 -8.30 10.05 -14.89
N ALA A 163 -8.49 10.92 -15.89
CA ALA A 163 -8.01 10.68 -17.26
C ALA A 163 -6.48 10.57 -17.32
N ILE A 164 -5.76 11.45 -16.62
CA ILE A 164 -4.29 11.40 -16.49
C ILE A 164 -3.85 10.09 -15.83
N SER A 165 -4.53 9.67 -14.75
CA SER A 165 -4.22 8.41 -14.06
C SER A 165 -4.42 7.18 -14.97
N ILE A 166 -5.48 7.16 -15.79
CA ILE A 166 -5.70 6.10 -16.79
C ILE A 166 -4.59 6.12 -17.85
N ALA A 167 -4.22 7.30 -18.36
CA ALA A 167 -3.17 7.42 -19.37
C ALA A 167 -1.82 6.92 -18.85
N PHE A 168 -1.42 7.30 -17.64
CA PHE A 168 -0.16 6.81 -17.04
C PHE A 168 -0.20 5.31 -16.75
N TYR A 169 -1.33 4.79 -16.27
CA TYR A 169 -1.50 3.37 -16.05
C TYR A 169 -1.35 2.58 -17.37
N SER A 170 -1.98 3.06 -18.45
CA SER A 170 -1.90 2.42 -19.78
C SER A 170 -0.49 2.52 -20.38
N ALA A 171 0.26 3.58 -20.06
CA ALA A 171 1.63 3.76 -20.51
C ALA A 171 2.67 3.08 -19.60
N HIS A 172 2.24 2.38 -18.53
CA HIS A 172 3.12 1.78 -17.52
C HIS A 172 4.14 2.78 -16.93
N THR A 173 3.71 4.04 -16.77
CA THR A 173 4.54 5.12 -16.21
C THR A 173 3.83 5.77 -15.03
N THR A 174 4.59 6.52 -14.22
CA THR A 174 4.04 7.30 -13.10
C THR A 174 4.86 8.58 -12.91
N LEU A 175 4.32 9.56 -12.23
CA LEU A 175 5.08 10.73 -11.83
C LEU A 175 5.97 10.40 -10.64
N ALA A 176 7.17 11.00 -10.59
CA ALA A 176 8.17 10.71 -9.55
C ALA A 176 7.66 10.98 -8.11
N PHE A 177 6.67 11.85 -7.95
CA PHE A 177 6.04 12.16 -6.67
C PHE A 177 4.73 11.41 -6.42
N TRP A 178 4.28 10.56 -7.35
CA TRP A 178 3.17 9.62 -7.12
C TRP A 178 3.72 8.31 -6.59
N HIS A 179 3.73 8.14 -5.29
CA HIS A 179 4.28 6.96 -4.62
C HIS A 179 3.34 5.75 -4.65
N ASN A 180 2.95 5.33 -5.85
CA ASN A 180 1.95 4.30 -6.07
C ASN A 180 2.48 3.06 -6.80
N GLU A 181 3.70 2.63 -6.55
CA GLU A 181 4.45 1.57 -7.26
C GLU A 181 3.62 0.34 -7.69
N ARG A 182 2.53 0.06 -7.01
CA ARG A 182 1.63 -1.07 -7.28
C ARG A 182 0.14 -0.69 -7.36
N ASN A 183 -0.19 0.59 -7.17
CA ASN A 183 -1.57 1.07 -7.08
C ASN A 183 -1.88 2.03 -8.25
N PHE A 184 -3.16 2.11 -8.59
CA PHE A 184 -3.66 3.05 -9.59
C PHE A 184 -3.93 4.42 -8.97
N GLY A 185 -3.56 5.50 -9.67
CA GLY A 185 -3.87 6.89 -9.29
C GLY A 185 -2.77 7.59 -8.49
N PRO A 186 -3.04 8.80 -7.98
CA PRO A 186 -2.02 9.65 -7.37
C PRO A 186 -1.65 9.28 -5.93
N PHE A 187 -2.51 8.54 -5.22
CA PHE A 187 -2.29 8.22 -3.81
C PHE A 187 -1.52 6.92 -3.61
N GLN A 188 -0.76 6.85 -2.55
CA GLN A 188 -0.14 5.62 -2.09
C GLN A 188 -1.19 4.57 -1.69
N ASN A 189 -2.28 4.99 -1.04
CA ASN A 189 -3.40 4.11 -0.69
C ASN A 189 -4.47 4.16 -1.78
N ARG A 190 -4.75 2.99 -2.40
CA ARG A 190 -5.79 2.83 -3.42
C ARG A 190 -7.19 3.21 -2.94
N ASN A 191 -7.50 3.05 -1.63
CA ASN A 191 -8.80 3.43 -1.09
C ASN A 191 -9.02 4.94 -1.20
N GLN A 192 -8.02 5.74 -0.87
CA GLN A 192 -8.06 7.20 -1.01
C GLN A 192 -8.28 7.62 -2.47
N THR A 193 -7.62 6.94 -3.41
CA THR A 193 -7.87 7.15 -4.84
C THR A 193 -9.31 6.83 -5.23
N GLY A 194 -9.82 5.68 -4.78
CA GLY A 194 -11.20 5.26 -5.03
C GLY A 194 -12.23 6.19 -4.42
N ASP A 195 -12.03 6.62 -3.18
CA ASP A 195 -12.91 7.54 -2.48
C ASP A 195 -13.04 8.87 -3.23
N LEU A 196 -11.91 9.42 -3.66
CA LEU A 196 -11.88 10.65 -4.46
C LEU A 196 -12.74 10.54 -5.71
N PHE A 197 -12.51 9.49 -6.49
CA PHE A 197 -13.26 9.29 -7.73
C PHE A 197 -14.73 8.98 -7.47
N GLY A 198 -15.03 8.23 -6.40
CA GLY A 198 -16.40 7.99 -5.96
C GLY A 198 -17.16 9.28 -5.62
N LEU A 199 -16.54 10.17 -4.84
CA LEU A 199 -17.11 11.48 -4.49
C LEU A 199 -17.31 12.36 -5.74
N ALA A 200 -16.35 12.38 -6.64
CA ALA A 200 -16.43 13.15 -7.88
C ALA A 200 -17.54 12.64 -8.81
N GLY A 201 -17.76 11.33 -8.87
CA GLY A 201 -18.87 10.74 -9.65
C GLY A 201 -20.24 11.25 -9.22
N ILE A 202 -20.49 11.35 -7.91
CA ILE A 202 -21.74 11.92 -7.37
C ILE A 202 -21.89 13.40 -7.79
N MET A 203 -20.80 14.16 -7.77
CA MET A 203 -20.81 15.57 -8.19
C MET A 203 -21.02 15.74 -9.69
N ILE A 204 -20.46 14.84 -10.51
CA ILE A 204 -20.68 14.84 -11.97
C ILE A 204 -22.15 14.65 -12.31
N LEU A 205 -22.87 13.75 -11.62
CA LEU A 205 -24.30 13.57 -11.79
C LEU A 205 -25.07 14.88 -11.54
N ALA A 206 -24.70 15.63 -10.49
CA ALA A 206 -25.31 16.93 -10.20
C ALA A 206 -25.00 17.98 -11.29
N CYS A 207 -23.77 17.97 -11.84
CA CYS A 207 -23.38 18.86 -12.94
C CYS A 207 -24.15 18.52 -14.23
N ALA A 208 -24.25 17.24 -14.58
CA ALA A 208 -24.99 16.78 -15.75
C ALA A 208 -26.47 17.17 -15.66
N GLN A 209 -27.08 16.95 -14.49
CA GLN A 209 -28.48 17.33 -14.25
C GLN A 209 -28.72 18.84 -14.37
N ASP A 210 -27.83 19.69 -13.81
CA ASP A 210 -27.99 21.15 -13.88
C ASP A 210 -27.95 21.63 -15.34
N ASP A 211 -27.05 21.06 -16.18
CA ASP A 211 -26.96 21.43 -17.60
C ASP A 211 -28.14 20.89 -18.42
N LEU A 212 -28.57 19.66 -18.13
CA LEU A 212 -29.76 19.07 -18.78
C LEU A 212 -31.01 19.92 -18.51
N ARG A 213 -31.23 20.34 -17.25
CA ARG A 213 -32.35 21.21 -16.88
C ARG A 213 -32.31 22.60 -17.55
N ARG A 214 -31.14 23.06 -17.92
CA ARG A 214 -30.96 24.36 -18.61
C ARG A 214 -30.96 24.23 -20.12
N GLY A 215 -31.18 23.03 -20.68
CA GLY A 215 -31.14 22.77 -22.13
C GLY A 215 -29.73 22.92 -22.73
N ARG A 216 -28.68 22.88 -21.93
CA ARG A 216 -27.31 23.01 -22.39
C ARG A 216 -26.75 21.67 -22.80
N LYS A 217 -26.13 21.57 -23.97
CA LYS A 217 -25.52 20.32 -24.48
C LYS A 217 -24.28 19.84 -23.66
N TRP A 218 -23.76 20.64 -22.74
CA TRP A 218 -22.64 20.30 -21.86
C TRP A 218 -22.90 19.09 -20.96
N TRP A 219 -24.15 18.65 -20.75
CA TRP A 219 -24.46 17.42 -20.05
C TRP A 219 -23.79 16.20 -20.66
N ILE A 220 -23.54 16.19 -22.01
CA ILE A 220 -22.83 15.10 -22.70
C ILE A 220 -21.39 14.99 -22.20
N VAL A 221 -20.70 16.12 -22.01
CA VAL A 221 -19.32 16.15 -21.48
C VAL A 221 -19.29 15.59 -20.07
N TRP A 222 -20.30 15.89 -19.25
CA TRP A 222 -20.39 15.31 -17.90
C TRP A 222 -20.62 13.80 -17.90
N ILE A 223 -21.40 13.29 -18.86
CA ILE A 223 -21.56 11.83 -19.01
C ILE A 223 -20.25 11.17 -19.43
N LEU A 224 -19.50 11.77 -20.35
CA LEU A 224 -18.16 11.28 -20.71
C LEU A 224 -17.21 11.33 -19.51
N ALA A 225 -17.22 12.41 -18.74
CA ALA A 225 -16.46 12.52 -17.50
C ALA A 225 -16.87 11.43 -16.49
N LEU A 226 -18.16 11.10 -16.41
CA LEU A 226 -18.66 10.03 -15.54
C LEU A 226 -18.10 8.66 -15.96
N VAL A 227 -18.05 8.37 -17.25
CA VAL A 227 -17.45 7.13 -17.77
C VAL A 227 -15.97 7.06 -17.36
N VAL A 228 -15.22 8.15 -17.54
CA VAL A 228 -13.81 8.22 -17.12
C VAL A 228 -13.66 7.94 -15.61
N ILE A 229 -14.50 8.56 -14.77
CA ILE A 229 -14.49 8.34 -13.31
C ILE A 229 -14.84 6.90 -12.94
N VAL A 230 -15.86 6.31 -13.59
CA VAL A 230 -16.23 4.90 -13.34
C VAL A 230 -15.07 3.98 -13.66
N VAL A 231 -14.44 4.15 -14.84
CA VAL A 231 -13.26 3.35 -15.23
C VAL A 231 -12.11 3.55 -14.23
N ALA A 232 -11.82 4.79 -13.85
CA ALA A 232 -10.76 5.09 -12.89
C ALA A 232 -11.05 4.49 -11.49
N THR A 233 -12.31 4.53 -11.04
CA THR A 233 -12.72 3.93 -9.76
C THR A 233 -12.57 2.41 -9.80
N ILE A 234 -12.91 1.77 -10.91
CA ILE A 234 -12.73 0.31 -11.09
C ILE A 234 -11.24 -0.04 -11.10
N LEU A 235 -10.42 0.68 -11.87
CA LEU A 235 -8.97 0.46 -11.95
C LEU A 235 -8.25 0.68 -10.62
N SER A 236 -8.80 1.51 -9.72
CA SER A 236 -8.25 1.66 -8.38
C SER A 236 -8.35 0.38 -7.53
N LEU A 237 -9.20 -0.57 -7.91
CA LEU A 237 -9.50 -1.80 -7.16
C LEU A 237 -9.92 -1.53 -5.70
N SER A 238 -10.48 -0.35 -5.43
CA SER A 238 -10.97 0.05 -4.12
C SER A 238 -12.42 -0.35 -3.95
N ARG A 239 -12.68 -1.27 -3.01
CA ARG A 239 -14.07 -1.68 -2.67
C ARG A 239 -14.87 -0.50 -2.13
N SER A 240 -14.26 0.32 -1.30
CA SER A 240 -14.87 1.51 -0.69
C SER A 240 -15.20 2.56 -1.75
N GLY A 241 -14.27 2.89 -2.64
CA GLY A 241 -14.51 3.86 -3.71
C GLY A 241 -15.65 3.45 -4.63
N ILE A 242 -15.72 2.17 -5.00
CA ILE A 242 -16.84 1.60 -5.77
C ILE A 242 -18.14 1.71 -4.95
N GLY A 243 -18.09 1.37 -3.66
CA GLY A 243 -19.23 1.48 -2.75
C GLY A 243 -19.75 2.91 -2.61
N ILE A 244 -18.86 3.89 -2.42
CA ILE A 244 -19.20 5.31 -2.33
C ILE A 244 -19.86 5.79 -3.63
N LEU A 245 -19.28 5.44 -4.78
CA LEU A 245 -19.83 5.81 -6.08
C LEU A 245 -21.25 5.21 -6.29
N PHE A 246 -21.39 3.92 -6.02
CA PHE A 246 -22.67 3.22 -6.22
C PHE A 246 -23.73 3.71 -5.24
N VAL A 247 -23.45 3.66 -3.93
CA VAL A 247 -24.39 4.03 -2.89
C VAL A 247 -24.73 5.53 -2.95
N GLY A 248 -23.72 6.38 -3.15
CA GLY A 248 -23.92 7.82 -3.27
C GLY A 248 -24.73 8.20 -4.50
N SER A 249 -24.46 7.57 -5.64
CA SER A 249 -25.24 7.76 -6.87
C SER A 249 -26.68 7.27 -6.69
N ALA A 250 -26.86 6.12 -6.06
CA ALA A 250 -28.20 5.56 -5.79
C ALA A 250 -29.03 6.49 -4.86
N PHE A 251 -28.45 6.98 -3.77
CA PHE A 251 -29.09 7.93 -2.88
C PHE A 251 -29.45 9.24 -3.59
N TRP A 252 -28.51 9.76 -4.38
CA TRP A 252 -28.75 11.01 -5.10
C TRP A 252 -29.83 10.85 -6.19
N LEU A 253 -29.78 9.78 -6.98
CA LEU A 253 -30.77 9.46 -8.01
C LEU A 253 -32.12 9.15 -7.41
N GLY A 254 -32.20 8.39 -6.32
CA GLY A 254 -33.42 8.09 -5.58
C GLY A 254 -34.08 9.34 -5.04
N ALA A 255 -33.31 10.23 -4.38
CA ALA A 255 -33.83 11.51 -3.89
C ALA A 255 -34.28 12.40 -5.04
N PHE A 256 -33.62 12.35 -6.19
CA PHE A 256 -34.02 13.09 -7.38
C PHE A 256 -35.30 12.54 -8.00
N ALA A 257 -35.42 11.22 -8.22
CA ALA A 257 -36.58 10.56 -8.80
C ALA A 257 -37.84 10.74 -7.92
N PHE A 258 -37.71 10.53 -6.62
CA PHE A 258 -38.80 10.75 -5.65
C PHE A 258 -39.33 12.18 -5.66
N ARG A 259 -38.44 13.13 -5.92
CA ARG A 259 -38.78 14.56 -5.95
C ARG A 259 -39.45 15.01 -7.23
N GLN A 260 -39.06 14.45 -8.37
CA GLN A 260 -39.59 14.87 -9.68
C GLN A 260 -40.81 14.06 -10.13
N ARG A 261 -41.07 12.93 -9.51
CA ARG A 261 -42.11 11.96 -9.95
C ARG A 261 -42.05 11.67 -11.45
N SER A 262 -40.87 11.79 -12.05
CA SER A 262 -40.64 11.61 -13.47
C SER A 262 -40.17 10.17 -13.75
N PRO A 263 -40.93 9.37 -14.52
CA PRO A 263 -40.52 8.02 -14.88
C PRO A 263 -39.24 7.99 -15.71
N SER A 264 -38.98 9.02 -16.51
CA SER A 264 -37.71 9.13 -17.30
C SER A 264 -36.47 9.35 -16.42
N ALA A 265 -36.59 10.14 -15.34
CA ALA A 265 -35.49 10.32 -14.40
C ALA A 265 -35.17 9.04 -13.61
N LEU A 266 -36.22 8.29 -13.24
CA LEU A 266 -36.07 6.98 -12.61
C LEU A 266 -35.42 5.97 -13.58
N ALA A 267 -35.89 5.93 -14.82
CA ALA A 267 -35.30 5.05 -15.87
C ALA A 267 -33.83 5.35 -16.13
N LEU A 268 -33.47 6.64 -16.24
CA LEU A 268 -32.06 7.05 -16.40
C LEU A 268 -31.20 6.61 -15.21
N GLY A 269 -31.72 6.79 -13.99
CA GLY A 269 -31.02 6.37 -12.77
C GLY A 269 -30.84 4.87 -12.69
N VAL A 270 -31.87 4.08 -12.97
CA VAL A 270 -31.80 2.63 -13.00
C VAL A 270 -30.86 2.15 -14.11
N SER A 271 -30.91 2.77 -15.31
CA SER A 271 -30.00 2.44 -16.41
C SER A 271 -28.55 2.71 -16.04
N PHE A 272 -28.26 3.81 -15.34
CA PHE A 272 -26.92 4.12 -14.85
C PHE A 272 -26.44 3.09 -13.82
N LEU A 273 -27.28 2.73 -12.86
CA LEU A 273 -26.93 1.71 -11.85
C LEU A 273 -26.72 0.34 -12.48
N LEU A 274 -27.53 -0.03 -13.48
CA LEU A 274 -27.35 -1.27 -14.26
C LEU A 274 -26.05 -1.23 -15.07
N LEU A 275 -25.74 -0.10 -15.71
CA LEU A 275 -24.48 0.08 -16.44
C LEU A 275 -23.29 -0.08 -15.51
N LEU A 276 -23.33 0.53 -14.32
CA LEU A 276 -22.28 0.41 -13.31
C LEU A 276 -22.14 -1.04 -12.83
N LEU A 277 -23.26 -1.71 -12.55
CA LEU A 277 -23.28 -3.12 -12.18
C LEU A 277 -22.72 -4.01 -13.28
N THR A 278 -23.12 -3.76 -14.54
CA THR A 278 -22.61 -4.49 -15.70
C THR A 278 -21.12 -4.27 -15.90
N ALA A 279 -20.64 -3.03 -15.73
CA ALA A 279 -19.21 -2.72 -15.77
C ALA A 279 -18.45 -3.50 -14.69
N LEU A 280 -18.99 -3.57 -13.47
CA LEU A 280 -18.41 -4.37 -12.38
C LEU A 280 -18.37 -5.87 -12.70
N LEU A 281 -19.37 -6.39 -13.39
CA LEU A 281 -19.44 -7.81 -13.76
C LEU A 281 -18.53 -8.15 -14.95
N LEU A 282 -18.30 -7.20 -15.87
CA LEU A 282 -17.44 -7.39 -17.04
C LEU A 282 -15.94 -7.24 -16.74
N PHE A 283 -15.57 -6.51 -15.70
CA PHE A 283 -14.20 -6.43 -15.22
C PHE A 283 -13.86 -7.65 -14.35
N ASP A 284 -13.56 -8.73 -15.03
CA ASP A 284 -13.41 -10.13 -14.65
C ASP A 284 -12.43 -10.42 -13.50
N GLY A 285 -12.63 -11.55 -12.86
CA GLY A 285 -11.70 -12.35 -12.05
C GLY A 285 -11.12 -11.65 -10.81
N GLN A 286 -10.30 -10.62 -10.96
CA GLN A 286 -9.61 -9.96 -9.84
C GLN A 286 -10.55 -9.19 -8.91
N ILE A 287 -11.59 -8.57 -9.45
CA ILE A 287 -12.62 -7.88 -8.65
C ILE A 287 -13.52 -8.91 -7.99
N PHE A 288 -13.94 -9.93 -8.73
CA PHE A 288 -14.81 -11.01 -8.23
C PHE A 288 -14.12 -11.84 -7.14
N GLU A 289 -12.83 -12.12 -7.26
CA GLU A 289 -12.08 -12.78 -6.18
C GLU A 289 -12.02 -11.93 -4.91
N ARG A 290 -11.91 -10.62 -5.05
CA ARG A 290 -11.91 -9.70 -3.90
C ARG A 290 -13.29 -9.48 -3.28
N PHE A 291 -14.39 -9.62 -4.07
CA PHE A 291 -15.76 -9.56 -3.58
C PHE A 291 -16.30 -10.95 -3.17
N ARG A 292 -15.57 -12.03 -3.38
CA ARG A 292 -15.96 -13.35 -2.88
C ARG A 292 -16.09 -13.29 -1.36
N LEU A 293 -17.35 -13.34 -0.92
CA LEU A 293 -17.77 -13.46 0.48
C LEU A 293 -17.22 -14.74 1.16
N ARG A 294 -16.47 -15.57 0.44
CA ARG A 294 -15.88 -16.82 0.93
C ARG A 294 -14.83 -16.56 2.01
N ASP A 295 -14.12 -15.43 1.95
CA ASP A 295 -13.17 -15.04 2.99
C ASP A 295 -13.85 -14.58 4.28
N PHE A 296 -15.13 -14.15 4.21
CA PHE A 296 -15.90 -13.81 5.41
C PHE A 296 -16.41 -15.01 6.21
N ARG A 297 -16.49 -16.20 5.58
CA ARG A 297 -17.02 -17.41 6.25
C ARG A 297 -15.94 -18.34 6.80
N SER A 298 -14.70 -18.26 6.34
CA SER A 298 -13.63 -19.19 6.69
C SER A 298 -12.63 -18.68 7.71
N ALA A 299 -12.51 -17.36 7.90
CA ALA A 299 -11.69 -16.77 8.94
C ALA A 299 -12.60 -16.42 10.14
N SER A 300 -12.30 -16.96 11.31
CA SER A 300 -12.91 -16.47 12.53
C SER A 300 -12.63 -14.97 12.65
N ILE A 301 -13.61 -14.17 13.07
CA ILE A 301 -13.48 -12.72 13.24
C ILE A 301 -12.21 -12.34 14.05
N SER A 302 -11.80 -13.24 14.97
CA SER A 302 -10.58 -13.11 15.78
C SER A 302 -9.26 -13.22 15.00
N THR A 303 -9.26 -13.72 13.78
CA THR A 303 -8.07 -13.87 12.92
C THR A 303 -7.97 -12.81 11.83
N ASP A 304 -8.99 -11.95 11.68
CA ASP A 304 -8.95 -10.84 10.74
C ASP A 304 -7.96 -9.77 11.23
N PHE A 305 -7.04 -9.38 10.37
CA PHE A 305 -6.03 -8.36 10.61
C PHE A 305 -6.64 -7.03 11.11
N TRP A 306 -7.77 -6.60 10.54
CA TRP A 306 -8.49 -5.39 10.92
C TRP A 306 -9.02 -5.43 12.34
N TRP A 307 -9.63 -6.57 12.72
CA TRP A 307 -10.17 -6.75 14.06
C TRP A 307 -9.09 -6.73 15.14
N ARG A 308 -7.93 -7.28 14.83
CA ARG A 308 -6.78 -7.24 15.71
C ARG A 308 -6.24 -5.84 15.89
N ILE A 309 -6.14 -5.05 14.80
CA ILE A 309 -5.72 -3.64 14.89
C ILE A 309 -6.70 -2.85 15.75
N PHE A 310 -7.99 -3.03 15.57
CA PHE A 310 -9.01 -2.37 16.39
C PHE A 310 -8.86 -2.75 17.86
N HIS A 311 -8.72 -4.03 18.16
CA HIS A 311 -8.53 -4.51 19.53
C HIS A 311 -7.27 -3.92 20.18
N ASP A 312 -6.14 -3.92 19.49
CA ASP A 312 -4.89 -3.36 20.00
C ASP A 312 -4.99 -1.83 20.14
N THR A 313 -5.69 -1.15 19.22
CA THR A 313 -5.97 0.28 19.34
C THR A 313 -6.83 0.59 20.58
N PHE A 314 -7.84 -0.21 20.87
CA PHE A 314 -8.62 -0.06 22.10
C PHE A 314 -7.79 -0.33 23.37
N ARG A 315 -6.84 -1.27 23.31
CA ARG A 315 -5.88 -1.46 24.41
C ARG A 315 -5.04 -0.21 24.64
N LEU A 316 -4.53 0.40 23.56
CA LEU A 316 -3.80 1.66 23.64
C LEU A 316 -4.68 2.79 24.22
N ILE A 317 -5.91 2.95 23.74
CA ILE A 317 -6.86 3.96 24.23
C ILE A 317 -7.11 3.81 25.74
N ARG A 318 -7.33 2.58 26.22
CA ARG A 318 -7.54 2.30 27.65
C ARG A 318 -6.32 2.63 28.51
N ASN A 319 -5.14 2.52 27.96
CA ASN A 319 -3.86 2.84 28.63
C ASN A 319 -3.35 4.24 28.28
N SER A 320 -4.22 5.15 27.88
CA SER A 320 -3.91 6.53 27.52
C SER A 320 -4.74 7.51 28.34
N PRO A 321 -4.28 8.76 28.54
CA PRO A 321 -5.08 9.79 29.14
C PRO A 321 -6.39 10.06 28.38
N TRP A 322 -7.41 10.59 29.05
CA TRP A 322 -8.71 10.91 28.45
C TRP A 322 -8.62 11.92 27.29
N CYS A 323 -7.57 12.75 27.26
CA CYS A 323 -7.26 13.71 26.18
C CYS A 323 -6.31 13.15 25.12
N GLY A 324 -6.05 11.83 25.12
CA GLY A 324 -5.22 11.14 24.14
C GLY A 324 -3.71 11.29 24.37
N ILE A 325 -2.94 10.87 23.38
CA ILE A 325 -1.46 10.82 23.42
C ILE A 325 -0.80 11.99 22.68
N GLY A 326 -1.58 12.90 22.11
CA GLY A 326 -1.12 14.00 21.26
C GLY A 326 -0.97 13.59 19.78
N PHE A 327 -1.18 14.55 18.89
CA PHE A 327 -1.09 14.36 17.45
C PHE A 327 0.24 13.78 16.99
N GLY A 328 0.19 12.86 16.02
CA GLY A 328 1.35 12.28 15.33
C GLY A 328 2.12 11.25 16.16
N ASN A 329 1.58 10.81 17.32
CA ASN A 329 2.24 9.83 18.19
C ASN A 329 1.69 8.41 18.01
N PHE A 330 0.60 8.24 17.26
CA PHE A 330 -0.04 6.94 17.13
C PHE A 330 0.95 5.86 16.68
N GLU A 331 1.62 6.03 15.56
CA GLU A 331 2.51 5.02 14.98
C GLU A 331 3.60 4.56 15.98
N SER A 332 4.23 5.52 16.65
CA SER A 332 5.36 5.25 17.57
C SER A 332 4.93 4.53 18.85
N ILE A 333 3.76 4.86 19.40
CA ILE A 333 3.27 4.27 20.65
C ILE A 333 2.48 2.99 20.38
N PHE A 334 1.71 2.94 19.30
CA PHE A 334 0.94 1.78 18.92
C PHE A 334 1.81 0.54 18.69
N ALA A 335 3.03 0.72 18.21
CA ALA A 335 3.98 -0.37 18.03
C ALA A 335 4.16 -1.22 19.29
N ILE A 336 4.17 -0.58 20.48
CA ILE A 336 4.31 -1.25 21.78
C ILE A 336 3.08 -2.12 22.11
N PHE A 337 1.90 -1.74 21.65
CA PHE A 337 0.61 -2.43 21.90
C PHE A 337 0.24 -3.45 20.83
N ARG A 338 0.94 -3.43 19.70
CA ARG A 338 0.66 -4.23 18.53
C ARG A 338 1.01 -5.71 18.77
N GLY A 339 0.07 -6.47 19.35
CA GLY A 339 0.25 -7.91 19.63
C GLY A 339 -0.01 -8.81 18.43
N ALA A 340 -0.56 -8.27 17.35
CA ALA A 340 -1.29 -9.05 16.37
C ALA A 340 -0.83 -8.89 14.92
N SER A 341 0.27 -8.22 14.64
CA SER A 341 0.82 -8.12 13.28
C SER A 341 1.92 -9.16 13.09
N PRO A 342 1.62 -10.41 12.68
CA PRO A 342 2.67 -11.38 12.39
C PRO A 342 3.37 -11.02 11.09
N GLY A 343 4.67 -10.90 11.17
CA GLY A 343 5.63 -11.10 10.11
C GLY A 343 5.73 -10.04 9.02
N ASP A 344 4.78 -9.98 8.13
CA ASP A 344 4.91 -9.25 6.85
C ASP A 344 4.07 -7.97 6.72
N ARG A 345 3.18 -7.69 7.68
CA ARG A 345 2.27 -6.53 7.62
C ARG A 345 2.36 -5.67 8.86
N ARG A 346 2.94 -4.51 8.69
CA ARG A 346 3.05 -3.51 9.74
C ARG A 346 1.86 -2.55 9.70
N ALA A 347 1.05 -2.54 10.75
CA ALA A 347 0.02 -1.52 10.91
C ALA A 347 0.65 -0.21 11.37
N LEU A 348 0.55 0.84 10.55
CA LEU A 348 1.05 2.18 10.84
C LEU A 348 -0.06 3.11 11.39
N HIS A 349 -1.31 2.72 11.21
CA HIS A 349 -2.49 3.49 11.61
C HIS A 349 -3.63 2.55 12.03
N PRO A 350 -4.66 3.06 12.76
CA PRO A 350 -5.72 2.23 13.34
C PRO A 350 -6.78 1.78 12.35
N GLU A 351 -6.58 2.00 11.03
CA GLU A 351 -7.54 1.68 9.97
C GLU A 351 -8.94 2.28 10.20
N SER A 352 -8.99 3.37 10.96
CA SER A 352 -10.20 4.16 11.25
C SER A 352 -9.83 5.58 11.66
N ASP A 353 -10.36 6.56 10.93
CA ASP A 353 -10.22 7.99 11.27
C ASP A 353 -10.72 8.31 12.67
N TRP A 354 -11.83 7.68 13.07
CA TRP A 354 -12.47 7.92 14.37
C TRP A 354 -11.65 7.34 15.53
N LEU A 355 -11.09 6.16 15.38
CA LEU A 355 -10.20 5.56 16.37
C LEU A 355 -8.86 6.32 16.44
N TRP A 356 -8.37 6.81 15.33
CA TRP A 356 -7.17 7.64 15.30
C TRP A 356 -7.38 8.94 16.06
N LEU A 357 -8.46 9.64 15.75
CA LEU A 357 -8.84 10.86 16.46
C LEU A 357 -9.02 10.60 17.98
N TRP A 358 -9.66 9.48 18.35
CA TRP A 358 -9.84 9.11 19.75
C TRP A 358 -8.49 8.86 20.45
N THR A 359 -7.62 8.12 19.81
CA THR A 359 -6.30 7.80 20.39
C THR A 359 -5.44 9.04 20.61
N GLU A 360 -5.42 9.95 19.64
CA GLU A 360 -4.53 11.11 19.67
C GLU A 360 -5.09 12.29 20.47
N LEU A 361 -6.39 12.55 20.40
CA LEU A 361 -7.04 13.70 21.06
C LEU A 361 -8.05 13.31 22.14
N GLY A 362 -8.28 12.04 22.37
CA GLY A 362 -9.21 11.52 23.35
C GLY A 362 -10.67 11.53 22.90
N TRP A 363 -11.55 10.92 23.72
CA TRP A 363 -12.98 10.81 23.43
C TRP A 363 -13.72 12.17 23.32
N PRO A 364 -13.33 13.27 24.04
CA PRO A 364 -14.01 14.56 23.88
C PRO A 364 -13.87 15.12 22.45
N ALA A 365 -12.72 14.88 21.79
CA ALA A 365 -12.51 15.33 20.42
C ALA A 365 -13.44 14.61 19.45
N VAL A 366 -13.71 13.33 19.64
CA VAL A 366 -14.68 12.56 18.84
C VAL A 366 -16.07 13.14 18.96
N VAL A 367 -16.53 13.39 20.20
CA VAL A 367 -17.86 13.99 20.45
C VAL A 367 -17.95 15.38 19.82
N LEU A 368 -16.96 16.24 20.03
CA LEU A 368 -16.94 17.59 19.44
C LEU A 368 -16.91 17.58 17.93
N THR A 369 -16.21 16.62 17.32
CA THR A 369 -16.18 16.45 15.85
C THR A 369 -17.55 16.06 15.33
N ILE A 370 -18.23 15.11 15.97
CA ILE A 370 -19.61 14.72 15.63
C ILE A 370 -20.56 15.93 15.76
N VAL A 371 -20.47 16.68 16.86
CA VAL A 371 -21.26 17.90 17.05
C VAL A 371 -20.93 18.94 15.97
N GLY A 372 -19.65 19.14 15.65
CA GLY A 372 -19.22 20.04 14.59
C GLY A 372 -19.81 19.66 13.22
N ILE A 373 -19.74 18.39 12.86
CA ILE A 373 -20.34 17.86 11.61
C ILE A 373 -21.85 18.10 11.63
N ALA A 374 -22.55 17.79 12.72
CA ALA A 374 -23.99 17.99 12.85
C ALA A 374 -24.37 19.48 12.70
N LEU A 375 -23.60 20.39 13.28
CA LEU A 375 -23.82 21.84 13.13
C LEU A 375 -23.62 22.31 11.68
N LEU A 376 -22.62 21.77 10.98
CA LEU A 376 -22.37 22.07 9.56
C LEU A 376 -23.48 21.49 8.67
N VAL A 377 -23.88 20.23 8.91
CA VAL A 377 -24.96 19.57 8.19
C VAL A 377 -26.29 20.32 8.39
N ASN A 378 -26.59 20.79 9.62
CA ASN A 378 -27.80 21.58 9.86
C ASN A 378 -27.86 22.85 9.00
N ARG A 379 -26.74 23.41 8.55
CA ARG A 379 -26.71 24.58 7.66
C ARG A 379 -27.10 24.26 6.22
N VAL A 380 -27.10 22.98 5.84
CA VAL A 380 -27.53 22.55 4.52
C VAL A 380 -29.06 22.56 4.40
N PHE A 381 -29.77 22.43 5.51
CA PHE A 381 -31.24 22.38 5.54
C PHE A 381 -31.87 23.80 5.62
N PRO A 382 -33.06 23.96 5.03
CA PRO A 382 -33.90 22.97 4.36
C PRO A 382 -33.43 22.68 2.93
N LEU A 383 -33.38 21.40 2.56
CA LEU A 383 -32.97 20.98 1.20
C LEU A 383 -33.99 21.37 0.11
N ARG A 384 -35.24 21.61 0.51
CA ARG A 384 -36.33 21.89 -0.42
C ARG A 384 -36.38 23.31 -0.96
N VAL A 385 -35.64 24.23 -0.37
CA VAL A 385 -35.65 25.66 -0.70
C VAL A 385 -34.38 26.03 -1.46
N GLY A 386 -34.51 26.90 -2.48
CA GLY A 386 -33.40 27.42 -3.26
C GLY A 386 -33.14 26.68 -4.56
N THR A 387 -32.33 27.27 -5.41
CA THR A 387 -32.11 26.88 -6.81
C THR A 387 -30.98 25.87 -7.01
N ASN A 388 -30.14 25.63 -5.98
CA ASN A 388 -28.98 24.72 -6.04
C ASN A 388 -29.16 23.37 -5.34
N GLN A 389 -30.39 22.91 -5.24
CA GLN A 389 -30.74 21.73 -4.43
C GLN A 389 -29.97 20.47 -4.83
N GLY A 390 -29.80 20.20 -6.13
CA GLY A 390 -29.07 19.05 -6.66
C GLY A 390 -27.62 19.03 -6.21
N TYR A 391 -26.93 20.15 -6.34
CA TYR A 391 -25.53 20.29 -5.89
C TYR A 391 -25.39 20.16 -4.37
N ARG A 392 -26.27 20.79 -3.60
CA ARG A 392 -26.23 20.71 -2.14
C ARG A 392 -26.44 19.30 -1.64
N LEU A 393 -27.39 18.60 -2.24
CA LEU A 393 -27.67 17.20 -1.90
C LEU A 393 -26.48 16.31 -2.27
N ALA A 394 -25.89 16.45 -3.48
CA ALA A 394 -24.74 15.68 -3.91
C ALA A 394 -23.54 15.89 -2.99
N ALA A 395 -23.22 17.16 -2.67
CA ALA A 395 -22.12 17.50 -1.78
C ALA A 395 -22.34 16.98 -0.35
N LEU A 396 -23.58 17.03 0.16
CA LEU A 396 -23.93 16.47 1.46
C LEU A 396 -23.77 14.94 1.49
N ILE A 397 -24.32 14.24 0.48
CA ILE A 397 -24.19 12.78 0.37
C ILE A 397 -22.71 12.39 0.31
N ALA A 398 -21.92 13.05 -0.53
CA ALA A 398 -20.50 12.82 -0.65
C ALA A 398 -19.77 12.99 0.70
N ALA A 399 -20.00 14.11 1.39
CA ALA A 399 -19.35 14.38 2.69
C ALA A 399 -19.76 13.38 3.78
N LEU A 400 -21.03 12.99 3.85
CA LEU A 400 -21.51 12.03 4.84
C LEU A 400 -20.99 10.61 4.57
N LEU A 401 -20.97 10.17 3.31
CA LEU A 401 -20.41 8.86 2.95
C LEU A 401 -18.92 8.78 3.28
N PHE A 402 -18.18 9.86 3.04
CA PHE A 402 -16.77 9.92 3.44
C PHE A 402 -16.61 9.81 4.97
N ALA A 403 -17.39 10.56 5.75
CA ALA A 403 -17.33 10.49 7.21
C ALA A 403 -17.72 9.11 7.76
N ILE A 404 -18.69 8.43 7.13
CA ILE A 404 -19.07 7.05 7.46
C ILE A 404 -17.95 6.08 7.08
N HIS A 405 -17.34 6.26 5.90
CA HIS A 405 -16.21 5.43 5.46
C HIS A 405 -15.00 5.55 6.39
N GLY A 406 -14.77 6.71 6.99
CA GLY A 406 -13.74 6.92 8.02
C GLY A 406 -13.88 6.04 9.28
N ILE A 407 -14.99 5.28 9.44
CA ILE A 407 -15.11 4.26 10.49
C ILE A 407 -14.17 3.08 10.21
N VAL A 408 -13.93 2.77 8.94
CA VAL A 408 -13.17 1.59 8.47
C VAL A 408 -12.00 1.95 7.54
N ASP A 409 -11.63 3.22 7.45
CA ASP A 409 -10.50 3.72 6.67
C ASP A 409 -9.94 5.02 7.29
N VAL A 410 -8.78 5.44 6.83
CA VAL A 410 -8.03 6.61 7.36
C VAL A 410 -7.88 7.73 6.33
N SER A 411 -8.82 7.84 5.42
CA SER A 411 -8.80 8.85 4.36
C SER A 411 -8.88 10.29 4.89
N GLY A 412 -9.52 10.52 6.03
CA GLY A 412 -9.71 11.84 6.66
C GLY A 412 -8.45 12.45 7.28
N HIS A 413 -7.43 11.64 7.56
CA HIS A 413 -6.15 12.10 8.11
C HIS A 413 -5.20 12.67 7.05
N GLN A 414 -5.54 12.56 5.77
CA GLN A 414 -4.74 13.15 4.70
C GLN A 414 -5.29 14.52 4.29
N VAL A 415 -4.41 15.51 4.17
CA VAL A 415 -4.79 16.89 3.82
C VAL A 415 -5.56 16.97 2.51
N GLY A 416 -5.13 16.19 1.49
CA GLY A 416 -5.80 16.15 0.20
C GLY A 416 -7.28 15.79 0.34
N THR A 417 -7.57 14.60 0.84
CA THR A 417 -8.94 14.08 0.97
C THR A 417 -9.78 14.93 1.92
N ALA A 418 -9.24 15.34 3.08
CA ALA A 418 -9.92 16.19 4.03
C ALA A 418 -10.31 17.54 3.43
N PHE A 419 -9.43 18.19 2.65
CA PHE A 419 -9.72 19.47 2.01
C PHE A 419 -10.87 19.38 1.01
N ALA A 420 -10.97 18.30 0.25
CA ALA A 420 -12.07 18.12 -0.69
C ALA A 420 -13.41 17.92 0.01
N VAL A 421 -13.45 17.10 1.06
CA VAL A 421 -14.69 16.87 1.82
C VAL A 421 -15.14 18.16 2.51
N VAL A 422 -14.23 18.89 3.13
CA VAL A 422 -14.51 20.19 3.73
C VAL A 422 -14.98 21.19 2.67
N PHE A 423 -14.41 21.20 1.46
CA PHE A 423 -14.85 22.01 0.34
C PHE A 423 -16.30 21.69 -0.06
N LEU A 424 -16.62 20.42 -0.25
CA LEU A 424 -17.98 20.00 -0.62
C LEU A 424 -18.99 20.35 0.49
N LEU A 425 -18.66 20.08 1.73
CA LEU A 425 -19.55 20.39 2.86
C LEU A 425 -19.76 21.90 3.01
N GLY A 426 -18.71 22.71 2.87
CA GLY A 426 -18.80 24.16 2.95
C GLY A 426 -19.64 24.77 1.83
N LEU A 427 -19.57 24.25 0.60
CA LEU A 427 -20.39 24.70 -0.52
C LEU A 427 -21.83 24.18 -0.48
N SER A 428 -22.13 23.16 0.32
CA SER A 428 -23.47 22.58 0.43
C SER A 428 -24.44 23.43 1.26
N ARG A 429 -23.98 24.45 1.96
CA ARG A 429 -24.79 25.29 2.85
C ARG A 429 -25.96 26.01 2.13
N HIS A 430 -27.06 26.18 2.84
CA HIS A 430 -28.20 26.97 2.39
C HIS A 430 -28.32 28.29 3.12
N ARG A 431 -28.08 28.27 4.44
CA ARG A 431 -28.29 29.47 5.26
C ARG A 431 -27.16 30.47 5.03
N PRO A 432 -27.51 31.76 4.76
CA PRO A 432 -26.50 32.79 4.70
C PRO A 432 -25.80 32.91 6.06
N LEU A 433 -24.59 33.41 6.02
CA LEU A 433 -23.87 33.78 7.23
C LEU A 433 -24.51 35.02 7.89
N SER A 434 -24.21 35.23 9.16
CA SER A 434 -24.54 36.50 9.81
C SER A 434 -23.91 37.63 8.98
N LEU A 435 -24.69 38.68 8.69
CA LEU A 435 -24.24 39.85 7.91
C LEU A 435 -23.16 40.65 8.65
N ASN A 436 -22.90 40.38 9.92
CA ASN A 436 -21.90 41.09 10.71
C ASN A 436 -20.48 40.67 10.35
N THR A 437 -19.73 41.52 9.69
CA THR A 437 -18.31 41.35 9.45
C THR A 437 -17.53 41.65 10.73
N SER A 438 -16.55 40.79 11.04
CA SER A 438 -15.66 40.99 12.17
C SER A 438 -14.23 41.29 11.67
N GLN A 439 -13.71 42.44 12.04
CA GLN A 439 -12.33 42.81 11.75
C GLN A 439 -11.35 41.88 12.48
N TRP A 440 -11.69 41.44 13.70
CA TRP A 440 -10.88 40.51 14.50
C TRP A 440 -10.67 39.18 13.81
N MET A 441 -11.70 38.66 13.14
CA MET A 441 -11.56 37.43 12.36
C MET A 441 -10.55 37.60 11.22
N SER A 442 -10.60 38.73 10.52
CA SER A 442 -9.64 39.02 9.46
C SER A 442 -8.21 39.14 9.96
N ILE A 443 -8.01 39.75 11.12
CA ILE A 443 -6.71 39.87 11.75
C ILE A 443 -6.21 38.48 12.19
N LEU A 444 -7.05 37.71 12.90
CA LEU A 444 -6.75 36.37 13.34
C LEU A 444 -6.27 35.48 12.18
N PHE A 445 -7.05 35.43 11.09
CA PHE A 445 -6.72 34.58 9.94
C PHE A 445 -5.50 35.08 9.15
N ARG A 446 -5.17 36.35 9.17
CA ARG A 446 -3.89 36.85 8.65
C ARG A 446 -2.71 36.41 9.52
N VAL A 447 -2.85 36.46 10.84
CA VAL A 447 -1.79 35.98 11.77
C VAL A 447 -1.59 34.47 11.56
N VAL A 448 -2.68 33.70 11.53
CA VAL A 448 -2.61 32.24 11.22
C VAL A 448 -1.97 32.03 9.85
N GLY A 449 -2.37 32.78 8.82
CA GLY A 449 -1.78 32.72 7.49
C GLY A 449 -0.27 33.01 7.47
N LEU A 450 0.19 33.98 8.25
CA LEU A 450 1.62 34.27 8.37
C LEU A 450 2.41 33.13 9.03
N VAL A 451 1.86 32.57 10.12
CA VAL A 451 2.46 31.41 10.81
C VAL A 451 2.50 30.19 9.89
N LEU A 452 1.39 29.89 9.22
CA LEU A 452 1.31 28.78 8.26
C LEU A 452 2.26 28.97 7.09
N LEU A 453 2.40 30.19 6.56
CA LEU A 453 3.34 30.50 5.49
C LEU A 453 4.78 30.23 5.90
N GLY A 454 5.19 30.76 7.05
CA GLY A 454 6.54 30.55 7.56
C GLY A 454 6.87 29.07 7.80
N THR A 455 5.96 28.35 8.43
CA THR A 455 6.18 26.93 8.77
C THR A 455 6.10 26.03 7.56
N SER A 456 5.19 26.28 6.62
CA SER A 456 5.07 25.48 5.39
C SER A 456 6.26 25.69 4.45
N LEU A 457 6.73 26.93 4.28
CA LEU A 457 7.95 27.20 3.53
C LEU A 457 9.18 26.56 4.18
N ALA A 458 9.29 26.64 5.51
CA ALA A 458 10.35 25.95 6.25
C ALA A 458 10.31 24.42 6.01
N SER A 459 9.13 23.82 6.00
CA SER A 459 8.95 22.39 5.70
C SER A 459 9.39 22.04 4.27
N VAL A 460 9.04 22.84 3.27
CA VAL A 460 9.44 22.64 1.87
C VAL A 460 10.97 22.75 1.71
N VAL A 461 11.59 23.73 2.36
CA VAL A 461 13.05 23.93 2.34
C VAL A 461 13.75 22.77 3.06
N ALA A 462 13.27 22.38 4.24
CA ALA A 462 13.84 21.26 5.01
C ALA A 462 13.75 19.92 4.26
N ALA A 463 12.75 19.73 3.43
CA ALA A 463 12.61 18.51 2.61
C ALA A 463 13.74 18.33 1.58
N ARG A 464 14.43 19.42 1.20
CA ARG A 464 15.62 19.37 0.33
C ARG A 464 16.84 18.77 1.03
N GLY A 465 16.82 18.67 2.37
CA GLY A 465 17.87 18.02 3.14
C GLY A 465 19.08 18.89 3.51
N GLU A 466 19.14 20.16 3.06
CA GLU A 466 20.26 21.06 3.34
C GLU A 466 20.32 21.52 4.82
N LYS A 467 19.16 21.64 5.46
CA LYS A 467 19.06 22.06 6.86
C LYS A 467 18.08 21.18 7.64
N LEU A 468 18.55 20.64 8.75
CA LEU A 468 17.72 19.88 9.67
C LEU A 468 16.96 20.86 10.58
N LEU A 469 15.65 20.94 10.40
CA LEU A 469 14.73 21.70 11.25
C LEU A 469 13.95 20.75 12.18
N PRO A 470 13.55 21.21 13.38
CA PRO A 470 12.72 20.40 14.28
C PRO A 470 11.39 19.99 13.62
N GLY A 471 10.94 18.77 13.93
CA GLY A 471 9.66 18.25 13.44
C GLY A 471 9.82 17.07 12.47
N SER A 472 8.71 16.58 11.96
CA SER A 472 8.65 15.36 11.14
C SER A 472 9.51 15.42 9.87
N VAL A 473 9.58 16.58 9.22
CA VAL A 473 10.42 16.77 8.02
C VAL A 473 11.90 16.63 8.36
N GLY A 474 12.34 17.26 9.48
CA GLY A 474 13.71 17.16 9.93
C GLY A 474 14.12 15.75 10.33
N VAL A 475 13.22 15.00 10.96
CA VAL A 475 13.43 13.58 11.29
C VAL A 475 13.59 12.75 9.99
N SER A 476 12.71 12.93 9.02
CA SER A 476 12.81 12.24 7.73
C SER A 476 14.09 12.60 6.97
N SER A 477 14.51 13.85 7.02
CA SER A 477 15.77 14.29 6.40
C SER A 477 16.99 13.72 7.12
N ALA A 478 16.97 13.68 8.47
CA ALA A 478 18.03 13.06 9.24
C ALA A 478 18.17 11.56 8.95
N LYS A 479 17.06 10.83 8.83
CA LYS A 479 17.09 9.41 8.44
C LYS A 479 17.72 9.20 7.06
N ARG A 480 17.38 10.03 6.07
CA ARG A 480 18.00 9.94 4.74
C ARG A 480 19.49 10.24 4.76
N LEU A 481 19.88 11.32 5.44
CA LEU A 481 21.28 11.71 5.55
C LEU A 481 22.09 10.69 6.33
N SER A 482 21.58 10.19 7.47
CA SER A 482 22.27 9.15 8.24
C SER A 482 22.45 7.85 7.46
N ALA A 483 21.50 7.48 6.60
CA ALA A 483 21.66 6.33 5.71
C ALA A 483 22.71 6.55 4.62
N VAL A 484 22.97 7.79 4.22
CA VAL A 484 24.06 8.12 3.27
C VAL A 484 25.40 8.06 4.00
N THR A 485 25.54 8.76 5.13
CA THR A 485 26.79 8.80 5.91
C THR A 485 27.21 7.43 6.43
N ASP A 486 26.23 6.57 6.76
CA ASP A 486 26.46 5.19 7.16
C ASP A 486 27.09 4.37 6.00
N ARG A 487 26.53 4.48 4.79
CA ARG A 487 27.08 3.82 3.59
C ARG A 487 28.49 4.33 3.22
N GLU A 488 28.77 5.59 3.51
CA GLU A 488 30.07 6.22 3.28
C GLU A 488 31.10 5.86 4.37
N GLY A 489 30.69 5.15 5.43
CA GLY A 489 31.52 4.81 6.58
C GLY A 489 31.80 5.98 7.53
N ASN A 490 31.04 7.08 7.40
CA ASN A 490 31.16 8.22 8.32
C ASN A 490 30.24 8.04 9.55
N PHE A 491 30.59 7.05 10.38
CA PHE A 491 29.77 6.65 11.53
C PHE A 491 29.63 7.73 12.59
N SER A 492 30.64 8.57 12.78
CA SER A 492 30.58 9.69 13.73
C SER A 492 29.50 10.71 13.33
N GLU A 493 29.39 11.03 12.04
CA GLU A 493 28.34 11.92 11.53
C GLU A 493 26.95 11.25 11.60
N THR A 494 26.87 9.95 11.32
CA THR A 494 25.64 9.16 11.48
C THR A 494 25.12 9.25 12.92
N ILE A 495 25.98 9.09 13.92
CA ILE A 495 25.63 9.22 15.35
C ILE A 495 25.20 10.66 15.67
N ALA A 496 25.89 11.68 15.16
CA ALA A 496 25.51 13.08 15.39
C ALA A 496 24.12 13.41 14.80
N LEU A 497 23.85 12.99 13.56
CA LEU A 497 22.57 13.21 12.88
C LEU A 497 21.41 12.52 13.61
N THR A 498 21.58 11.23 13.93
CA THR A 498 20.56 10.44 14.64
C THR A 498 20.31 10.95 16.05
N THR A 499 21.35 11.32 16.80
CA THR A 499 21.24 11.91 18.13
C THR A 499 20.48 13.23 18.09
N ARG A 500 20.74 14.07 17.08
CA ARG A 500 20.00 15.33 16.89
C ARG A 500 18.53 15.07 16.61
N ALA A 501 18.21 14.11 15.74
CA ALA A 501 16.83 13.77 15.39
C ALA A 501 16.06 13.14 16.56
N LEU A 502 16.72 12.33 17.39
CA LEU A 502 16.13 11.73 18.59
C LEU A 502 15.69 12.78 19.65
N ARG A 503 16.23 13.99 19.64
CA ARG A 503 15.71 15.10 20.47
C ARG A 503 14.31 15.55 20.02
N TRP A 504 13.95 15.32 18.76
CA TRP A 504 12.65 15.66 18.19
C TRP A 504 11.67 14.50 18.15
N ALA A 505 12.20 13.29 17.93
CA ALA A 505 11.45 12.05 17.83
C ALA A 505 12.07 10.96 18.72
N PRO A 506 11.97 11.09 20.06
CA PRO A 506 12.59 10.13 20.99
C PRO A 506 11.97 8.73 20.97
N LEU A 507 10.86 8.52 20.26
CA LEU A 507 10.22 7.22 20.08
C LEU A 507 10.46 6.61 18.70
N ASP A 508 11.37 7.14 17.92
CA ASP A 508 11.69 6.62 16.59
C ASP A 508 12.72 5.47 16.68
N TRP A 509 12.26 4.25 16.57
CA TRP A 509 13.08 3.05 16.67
C TRP A 509 14.16 2.95 15.57
N GLN A 510 13.91 3.48 14.37
CA GLN A 510 14.86 3.42 13.25
C GLN A 510 16.09 4.28 13.53
N LEU A 511 15.90 5.42 14.19
CA LEU A 511 17.03 6.28 14.59
C LEU A 511 17.92 5.60 15.62
N TYR A 512 17.34 4.89 16.60
CA TYR A 512 18.10 4.08 17.55
C TYR A 512 18.84 2.95 16.86
N LEU A 513 18.16 2.23 15.95
CA LEU A 513 18.77 1.14 15.19
C LEU A 513 19.95 1.62 14.35
N THR A 514 19.77 2.70 13.59
CA THR A 514 20.85 3.27 12.76
C THR A 514 22.02 3.75 13.63
N ARG A 515 21.75 4.37 14.79
CA ARG A 515 22.79 4.81 15.70
C ARG A 515 23.54 3.64 16.32
N ALA A 516 22.81 2.60 16.75
CA ALA A 516 23.43 1.40 17.31
C ALA A 516 24.36 0.68 16.32
N VAL A 517 23.97 0.58 15.06
CA VAL A 517 24.84 0.02 14.00
C VAL A 517 26.14 0.84 13.89
N ALA A 518 26.03 2.16 13.80
CA ALA A 518 27.20 3.05 13.73
C ALA A 518 28.08 2.98 14.99
N GLU A 519 27.48 2.83 16.19
CA GLU A 519 28.20 2.65 17.47
C GLU A 519 28.95 1.31 17.53
N VAL A 520 28.41 0.24 16.93
CA VAL A 520 29.13 -1.04 16.79
C VAL A 520 30.40 -0.86 15.96
N GLU A 521 30.31 -0.15 14.84
CA GLU A 521 31.46 0.10 13.96
C GLU A 521 32.56 0.92 14.67
N LEU A 522 32.17 1.87 15.55
CA LEU A 522 33.08 2.65 16.38
C LEU A 522 33.53 1.94 17.68
N ARG A 523 33.10 0.68 17.89
CA ARG A 523 33.41 -0.12 19.09
C ARG A 523 32.81 0.42 20.39
N GLU A 524 31.78 1.24 20.32
CA GLU A 524 31.03 1.75 21.46
C GLU A 524 30.00 0.76 21.98
N THR A 525 30.45 -0.42 22.37
CA THR A 525 29.61 -1.62 22.66
C THR A 525 28.48 -1.34 23.65
N ALA A 526 28.73 -0.56 24.73
CA ALA A 526 27.71 -0.30 25.75
C ALA A 526 26.57 0.56 25.22
N ASN A 527 26.89 1.61 24.44
CA ASN A 527 25.89 2.48 23.80
C ASN A 527 25.05 1.70 22.78
N ALA A 528 25.71 0.91 21.93
CA ALA A 528 25.07 0.08 20.95
C ALA A 528 24.06 -0.92 21.56
N ILE A 529 24.43 -1.60 22.67
CA ILE A 529 23.53 -2.53 23.38
C ILE A 529 22.28 -1.78 23.90
N ASP A 530 22.48 -0.61 24.49
CA ASP A 530 21.36 0.21 24.99
C ASP A 530 20.44 0.66 23.84
N ASP A 531 20.99 1.06 22.71
CA ASP A 531 20.22 1.54 21.57
C ASP A 531 19.51 0.40 20.85
N PHE A 532 20.11 -0.78 20.69
CA PHE A 532 19.39 -1.97 20.19
C PHE A 532 18.25 -2.37 21.13
N ARG A 533 18.46 -2.27 22.45
CA ARG A 533 17.41 -2.53 23.44
C ARG A 533 16.24 -1.56 23.29
N ARG A 534 16.52 -0.26 23.09
CA ARG A 534 15.53 0.78 22.81
C ARG A 534 14.76 0.49 21.51
N ALA A 535 15.48 0.20 20.43
CA ALA A 535 14.87 -0.12 19.15
C ALA A 535 13.95 -1.35 19.22
N ARG A 536 14.40 -2.43 19.91
CA ARG A 536 13.59 -3.65 20.11
C ARG A 536 12.34 -3.44 20.96
N PHE A 537 12.38 -2.53 21.92
CA PHE A 537 11.23 -2.19 22.76
C PHE A 537 10.21 -1.35 21.98
N LEU A 538 10.70 -0.34 21.25
CA LEU A 538 9.85 0.54 20.45
C LEU A 538 9.25 -0.15 19.23
N GLU A 539 9.87 -1.20 18.72
CA GLU A 539 9.36 -2.05 17.63
C GLU A 539 9.52 -3.53 17.99
N PRO A 540 8.62 -4.07 18.82
CA PRO A 540 8.77 -5.41 19.37
C PRO A 540 8.48 -6.55 18.40
N ILE A 541 7.81 -6.27 17.27
CA ILE A 541 7.35 -7.32 16.34
C ILE A 541 8.24 -7.44 15.11
N ALA A 542 8.82 -6.34 14.64
CA ALA A 542 9.62 -6.36 13.43
C ALA A 542 10.87 -7.24 13.60
N CYS A 543 11.04 -8.20 12.68
CA CYS A 543 12.23 -9.06 12.66
C CYS A 543 13.47 -8.32 12.14
N GLU A 544 13.30 -7.21 11.44
CA GLU A 544 14.37 -6.39 10.88
C GLU A 544 15.29 -5.82 11.97
N VAL A 545 14.74 -5.48 13.14
CA VAL A 545 15.53 -4.93 14.24
C VAL A 545 16.56 -5.93 14.76
N PRO A 546 16.17 -7.12 15.26
CA PRO A 546 17.14 -8.10 15.72
C PRO A 546 17.96 -8.72 14.56
N LEU A 547 17.48 -8.71 13.31
CA LEU A 547 18.27 -9.13 12.15
C LEU A 547 19.44 -8.16 11.90
N ALA A 548 19.14 -6.86 11.84
CA ALA A 548 20.17 -5.83 11.65
C ALA A 548 21.16 -5.79 12.83
N GLU A 549 20.66 -5.97 14.07
CA GLU A 549 21.51 -6.12 15.25
C GLU A 549 22.48 -7.29 15.11
N GLY A 550 21.98 -8.46 14.68
CA GLY A 550 22.82 -9.63 14.47
C GLY A 550 23.88 -9.43 13.39
N ASN A 551 23.49 -8.81 12.27
CA ASN A 551 24.42 -8.49 11.18
C ASN A 551 25.51 -7.51 11.63
N ALA A 552 25.16 -6.51 12.44
CA ALA A 552 26.13 -5.57 12.99
C ALA A 552 27.12 -6.23 13.95
N TRP A 553 26.66 -7.13 14.83
CA TRP A 553 27.54 -7.83 15.77
C TRP A 553 28.40 -8.91 15.13
N LEU A 554 28.00 -9.48 14.00
CA LEU A 554 28.62 -10.66 13.40
C LEU A 554 30.16 -10.55 13.25
N PRO A 555 30.73 -9.45 12.73
CA PRO A 555 32.19 -9.34 12.56
C PRO A 555 32.96 -9.22 13.88
N TYR A 556 32.30 -8.83 14.97
CA TYR A 556 32.95 -8.41 16.20
C TYR A 556 32.62 -9.30 17.40
N ARG A 557 31.38 -9.75 17.49
CA ARG A 557 30.86 -10.57 18.58
C ARG A 557 29.86 -11.60 18.07
N PRO A 558 30.31 -12.69 17.41
CA PRO A 558 29.46 -13.65 16.73
C PRO A 558 28.38 -14.28 17.62
N MET A 559 28.66 -14.44 18.92
CA MET A 559 27.66 -15.00 19.87
C MET A 559 26.52 -14.04 20.16
N LEU A 560 26.75 -12.71 20.17
CA LEU A 560 25.68 -11.73 20.25
C LEU A 560 24.86 -11.71 18.96
N ALA A 561 25.53 -11.88 17.82
CA ALA A 561 24.85 -12.01 16.53
C ALA A 561 23.86 -13.19 16.52
N VAL A 562 24.30 -14.37 16.98
CA VAL A 562 23.44 -15.54 17.11
C VAL A 562 22.25 -15.31 18.03
N ALA A 563 22.46 -14.65 19.15
CA ALA A 563 21.39 -14.33 20.09
C ALA A 563 20.33 -13.40 19.46
N ALA A 564 20.79 -12.37 18.76
CA ALA A 564 19.89 -11.46 18.03
C ALA A 564 19.18 -12.16 16.87
N TRP A 565 19.86 -13.01 16.10
CA TRP A 565 19.27 -13.76 15.00
C TRP A 565 18.21 -14.79 15.42
N ARG A 566 18.40 -15.45 16.56
CA ARG A 566 17.35 -16.31 17.15
C ARG A 566 16.06 -15.50 17.44
N GLU A 567 16.22 -14.29 17.94
CA GLU A 567 15.08 -13.38 18.14
C GLU A 567 14.47 -12.94 16.81
N ALA A 568 15.29 -12.67 15.77
CA ALA A 568 14.79 -12.35 14.44
C ALA A 568 13.96 -13.49 13.86
N LEU A 569 14.42 -14.73 13.94
CA LEU A 569 13.69 -15.91 13.50
C LEU A 569 12.37 -16.07 14.26
N ARG A 570 12.36 -15.83 15.57
CA ARG A 570 11.13 -15.89 16.37
C ARG A 570 10.08 -14.89 15.90
N ARG A 571 10.52 -13.68 15.44
CA ARG A 571 9.64 -12.61 14.97
C ARG A 571 9.26 -12.72 13.50
N ALA A 572 10.02 -13.46 12.70
CA ALA A 572 9.91 -13.43 11.24
C ALA A 572 8.61 -14.07 10.69
N GLY A 573 7.90 -14.91 11.49
CA GLY A 573 6.66 -15.54 11.01
C GLY A 573 6.85 -16.28 9.69
N PRO A 574 6.05 -15.98 8.65
CA PRO A 574 6.18 -16.62 7.32
C PRO A 574 7.50 -16.34 6.60
N LEU A 575 8.20 -15.27 6.97
CA LEU A 575 9.49 -14.87 6.36
C LEU A 575 10.70 -15.57 6.97
N ARG A 576 10.49 -16.53 7.91
CA ARG A 576 11.59 -17.27 8.54
C ARG A 576 12.57 -17.90 7.56
N PRO A 577 12.13 -18.57 6.47
CA PRO A 577 13.04 -19.19 5.51
C PRO A 577 13.93 -18.16 4.81
N GLU A 578 13.39 -17.00 4.42
CA GLU A 578 14.13 -15.91 3.75
C GLU A 578 15.13 -15.25 4.72
N VAL A 579 14.68 -14.94 5.94
CA VAL A 579 15.50 -14.35 7.00
C VAL A 579 16.66 -15.29 7.35
N TYR A 580 16.39 -16.57 7.51
CA TYR A 580 17.43 -17.57 7.78
C TYR A 580 18.41 -17.73 6.62
N ALA A 581 17.90 -17.67 5.39
CA ALA A 581 18.70 -17.71 4.19
C ALA A 581 19.67 -16.52 4.08
N SER A 582 19.27 -15.31 4.54
CA SER A 582 20.14 -14.14 4.66
C SER A 582 21.24 -14.38 5.71
N MET A 583 20.88 -14.87 6.89
CA MET A 583 21.85 -15.18 7.97
C MET A 583 22.93 -16.16 7.51
N LEU A 584 22.54 -17.20 6.74
CA LEU A 584 23.52 -18.16 6.18
C LEU A 584 24.49 -17.49 5.19
N SER A 585 23.99 -16.53 4.39
CA SER A 585 24.82 -15.79 3.46
C SER A 585 25.84 -14.90 4.20
N ASP A 586 25.36 -14.16 5.20
CA ASP A 586 26.18 -13.22 5.97
C ASP A 586 27.23 -13.96 6.81
N ALA A 587 26.85 -15.08 7.47
CA ALA A 587 27.75 -15.90 8.28
C ALA A 587 28.88 -16.58 7.46
N SER A 588 28.56 -17.05 6.25
CA SER A 588 29.54 -17.73 5.39
C SER A 588 30.68 -16.82 4.96
N LEU A 589 30.40 -15.52 4.87
CA LEU A 589 31.38 -14.51 4.42
C LEU A 589 32.24 -14.00 5.56
N THR A 590 31.75 -13.99 6.81
CA THR A 590 32.35 -13.18 7.88
C THR A 590 32.80 -14.00 9.08
N SER A 591 32.07 -15.08 9.46
CA SER A 591 32.33 -15.78 10.72
C SER A 591 31.99 -17.28 10.66
N PRO A 592 32.95 -18.11 10.24
CA PRO A 592 32.72 -19.56 10.11
C PRO A 592 32.36 -20.26 11.45
N GLU A 593 32.71 -19.65 12.59
CA GLU A 593 32.39 -20.17 13.94
C GLU A 593 30.89 -20.24 14.23
N VAL A 594 30.08 -19.43 13.54
CA VAL A 594 28.61 -19.40 13.69
C VAL A 594 27.95 -20.52 12.86
N SER A 595 28.64 -21.06 11.85
CA SER A 595 28.10 -22.07 10.93
C SER A 595 27.54 -23.31 11.63
N PRO A 596 28.21 -23.91 12.66
CA PRO A 596 27.65 -25.05 13.35
C PRO A 596 26.36 -24.76 14.10
N ILE A 597 26.21 -23.55 14.64
CA ILE A 597 25.01 -23.12 15.36
C ILE A 597 23.85 -22.92 14.36
N LEU A 598 24.13 -22.32 13.22
CA LEU A 598 23.13 -22.18 12.16
C LEU A 598 22.73 -23.55 11.58
N GLU A 599 23.68 -24.50 11.45
CA GLU A 599 23.36 -25.88 11.07
C GLU A 599 22.39 -26.52 12.07
N GLU A 600 22.67 -26.39 13.38
CA GLU A 600 21.79 -26.92 14.41
C GLU A 600 20.38 -26.33 14.34
N ILE A 601 20.26 -24.98 14.18
CA ILE A 601 18.97 -24.29 14.01
C ILE A 601 18.25 -24.79 12.76
N GLY A 602 18.93 -24.85 11.62
CA GLY A 602 18.35 -25.29 10.36
C GLY A 602 17.89 -26.74 10.35
N LEU A 603 18.58 -27.62 11.04
CA LEU A 603 18.23 -29.03 11.09
C LEU A 603 17.25 -29.40 12.23
N SER A 604 17.05 -28.48 13.19
CA SER A 604 16.05 -28.67 14.25
C SER A 604 14.65 -28.19 13.88
N GLU A 605 14.54 -27.28 12.91
CA GLU A 605 13.28 -26.66 12.52
C GLU A 605 12.96 -26.95 11.04
N HIS A 606 11.84 -27.61 10.77
CA HIS A 606 11.50 -28.12 9.43
C HIS A 606 11.44 -27.06 8.34
N ASP A 607 10.91 -25.86 8.65
CA ASP A 607 10.78 -24.73 7.71
C ASP A 607 12.15 -24.13 7.32
N LEU A 608 13.20 -24.37 8.12
CA LEU A 608 14.55 -23.88 7.88
C LEU A 608 15.47 -24.93 7.24
N ALA A 609 15.08 -26.20 7.26
CA ALA A 609 15.90 -27.31 6.75
C ALA A 609 16.19 -27.17 5.25
N LEU A 610 15.19 -26.85 4.42
CA LEU A 610 15.38 -26.68 2.98
C LEU A 610 16.28 -25.48 2.63
N PRO A 611 16.09 -24.26 3.20
CA PRO A 611 17.03 -23.16 3.03
C PRO A 611 18.49 -23.53 3.39
N TYR A 612 18.69 -24.30 4.47
CA TYR A 612 20.01 -24.76 4.87
C TYR A 612 20.59 -25.73 3.84
N LEU A 613 19.86 -26.81 3.50
CA LEU A 613 20.31 -27.85 2.57
C LEU A 613 20.61 -27.30 1.16
N ARG A 614 19.95 -26.23 0.75
CA ARG A 614 20.24 -25.58 -0.55
C ARG A 614 21.60 -24.88 -0.58
N ARG A 615 22.12 -24.45 0.58
CA ARG A 615 23.34 -23.63 0.69
C ARG A 615 24.55 -24.37 1.23
N VAL A 616 24.36 -25.44 1.96
CA VAL A 616 25.46 -26.26 2.49
C VAL A 616 26.30 -26.82 1.35
N SER A 617 27.61 -27.01 1.56
CA SER A 617 28.50 -27.62 0.57
C SER A 617 28.09 -29.06 0.25
N ASP A 618 28.41 -29.55 -0.95
CA ASP A 618 28.05 -30.91 -1.37
C ASP A 618 28.69 -31.98 -0.45
N ALA A 619 29.90 -31.71 0.05
CA ALA A 619 30.56 -32.59 1.04
C ALA A 619 29.81 -32.69 2.37
N SER A 620 29.10 -31.66 2.79
CA SER A 620 28.31 -31.63 4.02
C SER A 620 26.85 -31.98 3.82
N PHE A 621 26.36 -31.98 2.57
CA PHE A 621 24.94 -32.20 2.27
C PHE A 621 24.41 -33.55 2.78
N ASN A 622 25.09 -34.62 2.47
CA ASN A 622 24.67 -35.98 2.88
C ASN A 622 24.69 -36.14 4.42
N ARG A 623 25.68 -35.52 5.11
CA ARG A 623 25.75 -35.49 6.57
C ARG A 623 24.56 -34.73 7.17
N ALA A 624 24.27 -33.55 6.65
CA ALA A 624 23.17 -32.73 7.11
C ALA A 624 21.81 -33.40 6.87
N LEU A 625 21.64 -34.00 5.69
CA LEU A 625 20.43 -34.78 5.35
C LEU A 625 20.24 -35.98 6.26
N ALA A 626 21.31 -36.73 6.52
CA ALA A 626 21.28 -37.88 7.45
C ALA A 626 20.92 -37.41 8.87
N GLN A 627 21.38 -36.23 9.31
CA GLN A 627 21.01 -35.66 10.59
C GLN A 627 19.52 -35.24 10.61
N LEU A 628 19.01 -34.64 9.54
CA LEU A 628 17.62 -34.30 9.41
C LEU A 628 16.71 -35.52 9.51
N LEU A 629 17.06 -36.60 8.79
CA LEU A 629 16.30 -37.87 8.83
C LEU A 629 16.42 -38.58 10.17
N ARG A 630 17.46 -38.33 10.95
CA ARG A 630 17.52 -38.83 12.34
C ARG A 630 16.59 -38.03 13.25
N ASN A 631 16.50 -36.71 13.06
CA ASN A 631 15.65 -35.85 13.87
C ASN A 631 14.14 -36.05 13.55
N ASP A 632 13.78 -36.24 12.29
CA ASP A 632 12.42 -36.54 11.84
C ASP A 632 12.42 -37.72 10.84
N PRO A 633 12.47 -38.98 11.35
CA PRO A 633 12.59 -40.16 10.49
C PRO A 633 11.44 -40.37 9.51
N ASN A 634 10.28 -39.77 9.75
CA ASN A 634 9.09 -39.92 8.94
C ASN A 634 8.74 -38.66 8.15
N LEU A 635 9.53 -37.61 8.29
CA LEU A 635 9.22 -36.27 7.72
C LEU A 635 7.77 -35.82 8.02
N HIS A 636 7.30 -36.09 9.26
CA HIS A 636 5.95 -35.72 9.66
C HIS A 636 5.74 -34.21 9.75
N SER A 637 6.79 -33.48 10.07
CA SER A 637 6.79 -32.03 10.14
C SER A 637 6.73 -31.36 8.77
N PHE A 638 7.07 -32.08 7.68
CA PHE A 638 7.12 -31.55 6.32
C PHE A 638 5.78 -31.68 5.61
N SER A 639 5.34 -30.61 4.98
CA SER A 639 4.20 -30.64 4.04
C SER A 639 4.53 -31.42 2.77
N GLU A 640 3.52 -31.79 2.01
CA GLU A 640 3.68 -32.53 0.74
C GLU A 640 4.59 -31.77 -0.26
N THR A 641 4.46 -30.44 -0.32
CA THR A 641 5.28 -29.60 -1.19
C THR A 641 6.73 -29.53 -0.72
N GLU A 642 6.96 -29.48 0.59
CA GLU A 642 8.31 -29.48 1.16
C GLU A 642 9.00 -30.82 0.97
N LYS A 643 8.27 -31.95 1.10
CA LYS A 643 8.80 -33.28 0.78
C LYS A 643 9.24 -33.38 -0.67
N LEU A 644 8.41 -32.93 -1.60
CA LEU A 644 8.78 -32.86 -3.03
C LEU A 644 10.05 -32.06 -3.24
N ALA A 645 10.15 -30.86 -2.63
CA ALA A 645 11.33 -30.02 -2.74
C ALA A 645 12.58 -30.66 -2.11
N LEU A 646 12.45 -31.32 -0.96
CA LEU A 646 13.53 -32.04 -0.29
C LEU A 646 14.08 -33.18 -1.16
N PHE A 647 13.20 -34.02 -1.68
CA PHE A 647 13.62 -35.15 -2.50
C PHE A 647 14.14 -34.71 -3.88
N ALA A 648 13.62 -33.63 -4.45
CA ALA A 648 14.18 -33.02 -5.66
C ALA A 648 15.62 -32.56 -5.43
N LEU A 649 15.88 -31.83 -4.34
CA LEU A 649 17.20 -31.38 -3.94
C LEU A 649 18.13 -32.57 -3.64
N TRP A 650 17.64 -33.58 -2.94
CA TRP A 650 18.39 -34.81 -2.68
C TRP A 650 18.78 -35.53 -3.98
N SER A 651 17.84 -35.60 -4.94
CA SER A 651 18.10 -36.23 -6.24
C SER A 651 19.07 -35.45 -7.11
N GLU A 652 19.22 -34.11 -6.86
CA GLU A 652 20.15 -33.23 -7.57
C GLU A 652 21.57 -33.34 -6.98
N ARG A 653 21.70 -33.32 -5.64
CA ARG A 653 22.98 -33.10 -4.94
C ARG A 653 23.45 -34.33 -4.15
N GLY A 654 22.56 -35.24 -3.79
CA GLY A 654 22.86 -36.38 -2.96
C GLY A 654 23.15 -37.65 -3.73
N ASP A 655 23.45 -38.72 -2.98
CA ASP A 655 23.72 -40.02 -3.55
C ASP A 655 22.41 -40.75 -3.90
N SER A 656 22.25 -41.13 -5.17
CA SER A 656 21.08 -41.89 -5.67
C SER A 656 20.96 -43.29 -5.06
N GLU A 657 22.08 -43.88 -4.64
CA GLU A 657 22.06 -45.18 -3.97
C GLU A 657 21.49 -45.10 -2.53
N GLU A 658 21.78 -43.99 -1.84
CA GLU A 658 21.20 -43.68 -0.54
C GLU A 658 19.68 -43.48 -0.64
N ILE A 659 19.23 -42.74 -1.64
CA ILE A 659 17.79 -42.57 -1.94
C ILE A 659 17.14 -43.94 -2.15
N SER A 660 17.78 -44.80 -2.94
CA SER A 660 17.23 -46.15 -3.22
C SER A 660 17.09 -46.98 -1.95
N ARG A 661 18.09 -46.96 -1.04
CA ARG A 661 18.02 -47.68 0.23
C ARG A 661 16.86 -47.19 1.09
N VAL A 662 16.66 -45.89 1.16
CA VAL A 662 15.59 -45.28 1.96
C VAL A 662 14.22 -45.58 1.34
N VAL A 663 14.05 -45.49 0.03
CA VAL A 663 12.79 -45.74 -0.68
C VAL A 663 12.39 -47.23 -0.61
N VAL A 664 13.36 -48.17 -0.63
CA VAL A 664 13.09 -49.59 -0.45
C VAL A 664 12.49 -49.86 0.95
N GLN A 665 12.93 -49.16 1.96
CA GLN A 665 12.38 -49.27 3.31
C GLN A 665 11.03 -48.56 3.47
N ARG A 666 10.74 -47.59 2.62
CA ARG A 666 9.57 -46.72 2.67
C ARG A 666 8.97 -46.48 1.28
N ALA A 667 8.21 -47.49 0.82
CA ALA A 667 7.63 -47.46 -0.53
C ALA A 667 6.67 -46.28 -0.78
N ASP A 668 6.06 -45.71 0.26
CA ASP A 668 5.20 -44.52 0.21
C ASP A 668 5.95 -43.26 -0.21
N TRP A 669 7.29 -43.22 -0.03
CA TRP A 669 8.11 -42.11 -0.43
C TRP A 669 8.49 -42.12 -1.90
N LEU A 670 8.22 -43.18 -2.64
CA LEU A 670 8.54 -43.29 -4.06
C LEU A 670 7.95 -42.14 -4.88
N ARG A 671 6.78 -41.63 -4.52
CA ARG A 671 6.11 -40.51 -5.21
C ARG A 671 6.89 -39.19 -5.08
N TYR A 672 7.70 -39.01 -4.05
CA TYR A 672 8.55 -37.82 -3.87
C TYR A 672 9.96 -38.06 -4.42
N ALA A 673 10.49 -39.24 -4.23
CA ALA A 673 11.87 -39.64 -4.53
C ALA A 673 12.04 -40.26 -5.93
N TRP A 674 10.98 -40.25 -6.74
CA TRP A 674 10.95 -40.93 -8.06
C TRP A 674 12.12 -40.52 -8.97
N LEU A 675 12.56 -39.27 -8.94
CA LEU A 675 13.65 -38.75 -9.77
C LEU A 675 15.00 -39.39 -9.34
N GLY A 676 15.27 -39.41 -8.04
CA GLY A 676 16.48 -40.04 -7.49
C GLY A 676 16.48 -41.57 -7.73
N MET A 677 15.33 -42.20 -7.59
CA MET A 677 15.15 -43.63 -7.90
C MET A 677 15.35 -43.91 -9.41
N ALA A 678 14.83 -43.04 -10.28
CA ALA A 678 15.04 -43.17 -11.72
C ALA A 678 16.52 -43.04 -12.08
N LYS A 679 17.24 -42.06 -11.52
CA LYS A 679 18.71 -41.93 -11.67
C LYS A 679 19.46 -43.17 -11.18
N TYR A 680 19.09 -43.71 -10.02
CA TYR A 680 19.66 -44.92 -9.49
C TYR A 680 19.43 -46.14 -10.43
N LYS A 681 18.21 -46.35 -10.92
CA LYS A 681 17.88 -47.39 -11.87
C LYS A 681 18.70 -47.29 -13.15
N ALA A 682 18.79 -46.08 -13.71
CA ALA A 682 19.60 -45.81 -14.89
C ALA A 682 21.10 -46.10 -14.65
N SER A 683 21.67 -45.77 -13.50
CA SER A 683 23.06 -46.06 -13.13
C SER A 683 23.36 -47.56 -13.02
N LYS A 684 22.34 -48.37 -12.75
CA LYS A 684 22.42 -49.83 -12.76
C LYS A 684 22.09 -50.48 -14.12
N GLY A 685 21.87 -49.67 -15.16
CA GLY A 685 21.54 -50.12 -16.52
C GLY A 685 20.07 -50.45 -16.75
N ASP A 686 19.22 -50.32 -15.73
CA ASP A 686 17.77 -50.53 -15.82
C ASP A 686 17.05 -49.27 -16.37
N PHE A 687 17.38 -48.90 -17.59
CA PHE A 687 16.85 -47.69 -18.24
C PHE A 687 15.32 -47.76 -18.48
N ARG A 688 14.78 -48.97 -18.62
CA ARG A 688 13.33 -49.14 -18.77
C ARG A 688 12.61 -48.70 -17.50
N ALA A 689 12.98 -49.26 -16.35
CA ALA A 689 12.37 -48.87 -15.10
C ALA A 689 12.60 -47.38 -14.79
N ALA A 690 13.77 -46.81 -15.15
CA ALA A 690 14.05 -45.40 -14.99
C ALA A 690 13.09 -44.55 -15.79
N TYR A 691 12.84 -44.85 -17.06
CA TYR A 691 11.92 -44.12 -17.92
C TYR A 691 10.45 -44.32 -17.46
N GLU A 692 10.02 -45.53 -17.09
CA GLU A 692 8.68 -45.78 -16.56
C GLU A 692 8.35 -44.91 -15.32
N LEU A 693 9.34 -44.69 -14.43
CA LEU A 693 9.17 -43.80 -13.30
C LEU A 693 8.89 -42.36 -13.74
N THR A 694 9.54 -41.87 -14.81
CA THR A 694 9.29 -40.52 -15.34
C THR A 694 7.88 -40.36 -15.89
N GLN A 695 7.33 -41.40 -16.51
CA GLN A 695 5.98 -41.36 -17.04
C GLN A 695 4.91 -41.45 -15.94
N ARG A 696 5.22 -42.13 -14.84
CA ARG A 696 4.27 -42.31 -13.75
C ARG A 696 4.19 -41.14 -12.79
N TYR A 697 5.32 -40.46 -12.53
CA TYR A 697 5.43 -39.45 -11.49
C TYR A 697 5.89 -38.09 -12.00
N GLY A 698 6.37 -38.01 -13.25
CA GLY A 698 6.79 -36.73 -13.84
C GLY A 698 5.62 -35.78 -14.08
N GLU A 699 5.89 -34.49 -14.03
CA GLU A 699 4.88 -33.47 -14.31
C GLU A 699 4.41 -33.54 -15.79
N PRO A 700 3.12 -33.28 -16.07
CA PRO A 700 2.63 -33.19 -17.43
C PRO A 700 3.39 -32.12 -18.22
N VAL A 701 3.94 -32.52 -19.36
CA VAL A 701 4.69 -31.62 -20.22
C VAL A 701 3.73 -30.70 -20.98
N ALA A 702 3.94 -29.38 -20.85
CA ALA A 702 3.17 -28.41 -21.59
C ALA A 702 3.55 -28.45 -23.07
N VAL A 703 2.64 -28.91 -23.90
CA VAL A 703 2.77 -28.96 -25.36
C VAL A 703 1.79 -27.98 -26.03
N PRO A 704 2.07 -27.51 -27.27
CA PRO A 704 1.17 -26.63 -28.01
C PRO A 704 -0.21 -27.22 -28.22
N ARG A 705 -1.25 -26.38 -28.14
CA ARG A 705 -2.62 -26.79 -28.47
C ARG A 705 -2.75 -26.91 -29.99
N VAL A 706 -3.28 -28.02 -30.48
CA VAL A 706 -3.57 -28.24 -31.90
C VAL A 706 -4.85 -27.53 -32.27
N ALA A 707 -4.77 -26.62 -33.26
CA ALA A 707 -5.92 -25.80 -33.68
C ALA A 707 -6.81 -26.48 -34.75
N ARG A 708 -6.28 -27.40 -35.55
CA ARG A 708 -7.02 -28.08 -36.68
C ARG A 708 -6.50 -29.51 -36.87
N ASN A 709 -7.40 -30.43 -37.19
CA ASN A 709 -7.02 -31.76 -37.67
C ASN A 709 -6.76 -31.66 -39.19
N LEU A 710 -5.50 -31.53 -39.57
CA LEU A 710 -5.03 -31.57 -40.94
C LEU A 710 -4.65 -33.01 -41.34
N SER A 711 -4.68 -33.33 -42.65
CA SER A 711 -4.15 -34.61 -43.11
C SER A 711 -2.62 -34.69 -42.97
N LEU A 712 -2.07 -35.89 -42.86
CA LEU A 712 -0.62 -36.07 -42.78
C LEU A 712 0.12 -35.45 -43.95
N GLN A 713 -0.41 -35.62 -45.16
CA GLN A 713 0.16 -35.06 -46.38
C GLN A 713 0.16 -33.53 -46.39
N ASP A 714 -0.91 -32.89 -45.85
CA ASP A 714 -0.95 -31.44 -45.75
C ASP A 714 0.07 -30.91 -44.73
N LEU A 715 0.29 -31.63 -43.61
CA LEU A 715 1.25 -31.29 -42.61
C LEU A 715 2.69 -31.44 -43.13
N GLU A 716 2.99 -32.51 -43.91
CA GLU A 716 4.28 -32.71 -44.58
C GLU A 716 4.55 -31.56 -45.55
N ASN A 717 3.61 -31.18 -46.40
CA ASN A 717 3.75 -30.07 -47.32
C ASN A 717 4.00 -28.74 -46.61
N ARG A 718 3.28 -28.47 -45.52
CA ARG A 718 3.47 -27.27 -44.70
C ARG A 718 4.82 -27.26 -43.99
N PHE A 719 5.27 -28.40 -43.49
CA PHE A 719 6.57 -28.52 -42.86
C PHE A 719 7.70 -28.29 -43.89
N HIS A 720 7.60 -28.78 -45.10
CA HIS A 720 8.52 -28.49 -46.19
C HIS A 720 8.58 -26.97 -46.53
N ALA A 721 7.41 -26.30 -46.45
CA ALA A 721 7.33 -24.86 -46.72
C ALA A 721 7.88 -24.00 -45.54
N ALA A 722 7.76 -24.51 -44.30
CA ALA A 722 8.21 -23.81 -43.11
C ALA A 722 8.86 -24.76 -42.08
N PRO A 723 10.08 -25.29 -42.37
CA PRO A 723 10.74 -26.30 -41.55
C PRO A 723 11.20 -25.83 -40.16
N ASP A 724 11.19 -24.51 -39.93
CA ASP A 724 11.61 -23.91 -38.65
C ASP A 724 10.43 -23.65 -37.72
N SER A 725 9.21 -23.93 -38.15
CA SER A 725 8.01 -23.68 -37.33
C SER A 725 7.82 -24.77 -36.28
N TYR A 726 8.04 -24.45 -35.02
CA TYR A 726 7.82 -25.36 -33.89
C TYR A 726 6.38 -25.87 -33.82
N GLY A 727 5.38 -25.05 -34.13
CA GLY A 727 3.98 -25.44 -34.12
C GLY A 727 3.66 -26.49 -35.17
N ILE A 728 4.09 -26.27 -36.43
CA ILE A 728 3.91 -27.20 -37.53
C ILE A 728 4.68 -28.50 -37.27
N GLY A 729 5.91 -28.39 -36.75
CA GLY A 729 6.70 -29.57 -36.38
C GLY A 729 6.04 -30.43 -35.29
N TYR A 730 5.39 -29.80 -34.29
CA TYR A 730 4.65 -30.55 -33.29
C TYR A 730 3.39 -31.23 -33.86
N GLU A 731 2.63 -30.51 -34.71
CA GLU A 731 1.46 -31.09 -35.38
C GLU A 731 1.84 -32.29 -36.28
N LEU A 732 2.92 -32.15 -37.05
CA LEU A 732 3.46 -33.22 -37.88
C LEU A 732 3.90 -34.43 -37.07
N TYR A 733 4.71 -34.21 -36.03
CA TYR A 733 5.11 -35.25 -35.08
C TYR A 733 3.92 -36.03 -34.55
N ARG A 734 2.90 -35.34 -34.09
CA ARG A 734 1.70 -35.95 -33.54
C ARG A 734 0.94 -36.82 -34.60
N ALA A 735 0.81 -36.27 -35.81
CA ALA A 735 0.16 -36.99 -36.91
C ALA A 735 0.96 -38.25 -37.31
N GLN A 736 2.28 -38.17 -37.37
CA GLN A 736 3.18 -39.31 -37.66
C GLN A 736 3.05 -40.38 -36.56
N MET A 737 3.05 -40.00 -35.29
CA MET A 737 2.84 -40.94 -34.16
C MET A 737 1.48 -41.61 -34.21
N GLN A 738 0.40 -40.87 -34.52
CA GLN A 738 -0.96 -41.44 -34.65
C GLN A 738 -1.09 -42.43 -35.80
N ASN A 739 -0.30 -42.27 -36.85
CA ASN A 739 -0.26 -43.17 -38.01
C ASN A 739 0.78 -44.31 -37.88
N GLY A 740 1.40 -44.48 -36.72
CA GLY A 740 2.38 -45.53 -36.45
C GLY A 740 3.76 -45.28 -37.14
N ARG A 741 4.01 -44.10 -37.72
CA ARG A 741 5.26 -43.73 -38.38
C ARG A 741 6.32 -43.24 -37.39
N VAL A 742 6.73 -44.11 -36.47
CA VAL A 742 7.59 -43.73 -35.34
C VAL A 742 8.97 -43.25 -35.79
N ASP A 743 9.53 -43.78 -36.87
CA ASP A 743 10.82 -43.36 -37.40
C ASP A 743 10.79 -41.93 -37.95
N GLU A 744 9.75 -41.59 -38.67
CA GLU A 744 9.55 -40.25 -39.22
C GLU A 744 9.31 -39.24 -38.09
N ALA A 745 8.47 -39.61 -37.08
CA ALA A 745 8.22 -38.81 -35.89
C ALA A 745 9.53 -38.53 -35.11
N LEU A 746 10.39 -39.53 -34.99
CA LEU A 746 11.69 -39.39 -34.36
C LEU A 746 12.58 -38.38 -35.12
N LEU A 747 12.62 -38.46 -36.48
CA LEU A 747 13.36 -37.50 -37.29
C LEU A 747 12.80 -36.09 -37.11
N THR A 748 11.50 -35.93 -37.11
CA THR A 748 10.85 -34.63 -36.85
C THR A 748 11.16 -34.08 -35.44
N ALA A 749 11.13 -34.92 -34.41
CA ALA A 749 11.46 -34.50 -33.05
C ALA A 749 12.95 -34.09 -32.95
N ARG A 750 13.87 -34.87 -33.54
CA ARG A 750 15.30 -34.60 -33.54
C ARG A 750 15.69 -33.38 -34.34
N HIS A 751 14.99 -33.07 -35.42
CA HIS A 751 15.20 -31.87 -36.24
C HIS A 751 15.12 -30.59 -35.37
N PHE A 752 14.27 -30.63 -34.32
CA PHE A 752 14.14 -29.49 -33.40
C PHE A 752 14.99 -29.69 -32.13
N SER A 753 15.03 -30.88 -31.51
CA SER A 753 15.76 -31.09 -30.25
C SER A 753 17.28 -30.84 -30.39
N GLU A 754 17.86 -31.04 -31.57
CA GLU A 754 19.28 -30.78 -31.86
C GLU A 754 19.58 -29.28 -32.09
N ARG A 755 18.57 -28.40 -32.17
CA ARG A 755 18.78 -26.96 -32.40
C ARG A 755 19.02 -26.20 -31.08
N PRO A 756 19.94 -25.22 -31.10
CA PRO A 756 20.09 -24.33 -29.96
C PRO A 756 18.83 -23.52 -29.74
N ASN A 757 18.43 -23.35 -28.49
CA ASN A 757 17.22 -22.60 -28.08
C ASN A 757 15.87 -23.23 -28.50
N SER A 758 15.83 -24.50 -28.84
CA SER A 758 14.59 -25.22 -29.09
C SER A 758 13.76 -25.36 -27.84
N PRO A 759 12.40 -25.33 -27.96
CA PRO A 759 11.53 -25.62 -26.85
C PRO A 759 11.83 -27.00 -26.23
N ALA A 760 11.95 -27.06 -24.92
CA ALA A 760 12.36 -28.27 -24.19
C ALA A 760 11.48 -29.50 -24.50
N TYR A 761 10.21 -29.28 -24.80
CA TYR A 761 9.28 -30.38 -25.07
C TYR A 761 9.69 -31.26 -26.26
N PHE A 762 10.50 -30.79 -27.24
CA PHE A 762 10.97 -31.64 -28.34
C PHE A 762 11.91 -32.75 -27.86
N HIS A 763 12.71 -32.54 -26.83
CA HIS A 763 13.46 -33.62 -26.18
C HIS A 763 12.54 -34.65 -25.53
N PHE A 764 11.41 -34.21 -24.97
CA PHE A 764 10.41 -35.13 -24.42
C PHE A 764 9.73 -35.96 -25.54
N LEU A 765 9.40 -35.33 -26.68
CA LEU A 765 8.86 -36.02 -27.84
C LEU A 765 9.86 -37.04 -28.42
N GLU A 766 11.13 -36.70 -28.49
CA GLU A 766 12.21 -37.60 -28.86
C GLU A 766 12.28 -38.80 -27.91
N ALA A 767 12.19 -38.55 -26.57
CA ALA A 767 12.19 -39.60 -25.58
C ALA A 767 11.01 -40.59 -25.78
N GLN A 768 9.82 -40.08 -26.12
CA GLN A 768 8.64 -40.92 -26.44
C GLN A 768 8.89 -41.83 -27.67
N CYS A 769 9.46 -41.29 -28.74
CA CYS A 769 9.80 -42.12 -29.92
C CYS A 769 10.80 -43.23 -29.60
N TRP A 770 11.82 -42.91 -28.82
CA TRP A 770 12.79 -43.93 -28.42
C TRP A 770 12.18 -45.01 -27.52
N ALA A 771 11.24 -44.63 -26.66
CA ALA A 771 10.51 -45.58 -25.84
C ALA A 771 9.63 -46.50 -26.67
N GLU A 772 8.90 -46.00 -27.65
CA GLU A 772 8.12 -46.81 -28.60
C GLU A 772 9.01 -47.79 -29.39
N LYS A 773 10.22 -47.38 -29.70
CA LYS A 773 11.25 -48.27 -30.33
C LYS A 773 11.93 -49.21 -29.32
N GLN A 774 11.51 -49.19 -28.06
CA GLN A 774 12.09 -49.98 -26.96
C GLN A 774 13.59 -49.71 -26.72
N ASN A 775 14.11 -48.59 -27.20
CA ASN A 775 15.45 -48.14 -26.90
C ASN A 775 15.45 -47.29 -25.63
N TRP A 776 15.39 -47.93 -24.48
CA TRP A 776 15.20 -47.31 -23.19
C TRP A 776 16.37 -46.41 -22.77
N GLU A 777 17.60 -46.75 -23.15
CA GLU A 777 18.75 -45.90 -22.86
C GLU A 777 18.64 -44.56 -23.56
N ARG A 778 18.32 -44.55 -24.85
CA ARG A 778 18.14 -43.30 -25.60
C ARG A 778 16.90 -42.53 -25.13
N ALA A 779 15.83 -43.22 -24.78
CA ALA A 779 14.64 -42.59 -24.16
C ALA A 779 14.98 -41.86 -22.87
N TRP A 780 15.74 -42.50 -21.98
CA TRP A 780 16.20 -41.89 -20.75
C TRP A 780 17.10 -40.68 -20.99
N ASN A 781 18.07 -40.79 -21.87
CA ASN A 781 19.00 -39.70 -22.20
C ASN A 781 18.28 -38.50 -22.79
N ALA A 782 17.31 -38.70 -23.68
CA ALA A 782 16.50 -37.61 -24.26
C ALA A 782 15.61 -36.98 -23.17
N TRP A 783 15.07 -37.75 -22.24
CA TRP A 783 14.31 -37.22 -21.13
C TRP A 783 15.19 -36.38 -20.17
N GLN A 784 16.42 -36.81 -19.89
CA GLN A 784 17.37 -36.00 -19.11
C GLN A 784 17.70 -34.66 -19.82
N ALA A 785 17.84 -34.67 -21.13
CA ALA A 785 18.03 -33.47 -21.92
C ALA A 785 16.81 -32.53 -21.80
N PHE A 786 15.58 -33.08 -21.85
CA PHE A 786 14.36 -32.32 -21.57
C PHE A 786 14.43 -31.63 -20.20
N GLN A 787 14.71 -32.37 -19.14
CA GLN A 787 14.76 -31.85 -17.78
C GLN A 787 15.82 -30.72 -17.63
N SER A 788 17.02 -30.95 -18.19
CA SER A 788 18.09 -29.94 -18.12
C SER A 788 17.78 -28.64 -18.87
N THR A 789 17.07 -28.77 -20.00
CA THR A 789 16.67 -27.62 -20.82
C THR A 789 15.53 -26.84 -20.13
N GLN A 790 14.60 -27.52 -19.49
CA GLN A 790 13.51 -26.90 -18.75
C GLN A 790 14.01 -26.09 -17.53
N VAL A 791 14.98 -26.61 -16.79
CA VAL A 791 15.61 -25.91 -15.65
C VAL A 791 16.37 -24.66 -16.10
N ARG A 792 17.00 -24.68 -17.29
CA ARG A 792 17.67 -23.49 -17.85
C ARG A 792 16.69 -22.40 -18.28
N ALA A 793 15.51 -22.77 -18.74
CA ALA A 793 14.49 -21.82 -19.18
C ALA A 793 13.76 -21.13 -18.02
N THR A 794 13.81 -21.69 -16.79
CA THR A 794 13.19 -21.15 -15.57
C THR A 794 14.15 -20.37 -14.67
N LYS A 795 15.46 -20.42 -14.93
CA LYS A 795 16.49 -19.56 -14.32
C LYS A 795 16.74 -18.34 -15.18
#